data_1cecdd3969060dda136aa5f8d1260fab
#
_entry.id   1cecdd3969060dda136aa5f8d1260fab
#
_cell.length_a   1.000
_cell.length_b   1.000
_cell.length_c   1.000
_cell.angle_alpha   90.00
_cell.angle_beta   90.00
_cell.angle_gamma   90.00
#
_symmetry.space_group_name_H-M   'P 1'
#
loop_
_entity.id
_entity.type
_entity.pdbx_description
1 polymer ?
#
loop_
_entity_poly.entity_id
_entity_poly.type
_entity_poly.pdbx_seq_one_letter_code
_entity_poly.pdbx_strand_id
1 'polypeptide(L)'
;MARKPVPGPWPVLKEYTGEHVRQIAMPLGGIGTGTVSIGGRGDLRDWEIMNRPAKGFTPENTFFALRAKAAGQAPVARLVEGALLPPWDQGASGVHAGNAGLPRFRECVFRAAYPLAQVYLADPDVPLRVRIEAFNPLSPPDPDRSGLPVAILRFVLHNNLRRSVAATICANLKNFIGRDRSGGECRGNVNTVRRARKGSPVQGIFLSARDLPTTDPRWGTMALVTRSRARCTVRRGWRSSRWHGPLLDFWDDLLADGRLTDQIDPADPAPVASLAMPVRVPARGQRAVTFLLAWHFPNRPSWSPARKTRRQGDGPQRPYEERVGNHYATRFRDAWDVAVRTARDLRSLERDTVRFVRGLCESDLPEEYKDAALSNVSTLRTQTCFRTSDGHFFGYEGCTDTSGCCRGSCTHVWGYEHATAHLFGSLARDMRATEFLHATDEAGFMSGRVELPLDRAREYRLAHADGQMSAIMRVLREWHLSGDSAWLKRLWPRVKAALAFAWRAGGWDADQDGVMEGCQHNTEDVEYYGPNPLVGVWYLGALRAAQIMAEHLGETAFAAQCRALFEHGSRWMDAHLFNGDYYEQEVRPPLRFAAVAPGLRAAPRMGPGGAHDPRDPEFQVGRGCRVDQLAGQVMAHVCGLGHLLRPAHVRKALAAILRHNRRAPLYSHFNHRRTYALSDEAGVLTCTYPHGERPRVPTPYYSEVWTGLEYTLAAGLQYEGRESEARAVVGAVRARHDGRRRNPFDEPECGHHYARAMASWALVGAWSGFGYDGVEGAMRFADKSGRHFWTTGGAWGTCRLRHARGASEATLTVGGGSLYLASLAVGRSVTTLARPRTLRPGQTLRLTVPRESGR
;
A
#
# COMPACT_ATOMS: atom_id res chain seq x y z
N MET A 1 10.74 35.98 21.19
CA MET A 1 10.04 34.83 20.55
C MET A 1 11.02 33.67 20.36
N ALA A 2 10.94 32.65 21.19
CA ALA A 2 11.83 31.49 21.12
C ALA A 2 11.65 30.76 19.78
N ARG A 3 12.75 30.59 19.06
CA ARG A 3 12.78 29.77 17.84
C ARG A 3 12.38 28.33 18.18
N LYS A 4 11.17 27.90 17.77
CA LYS A 4 10.79 26.47 17.86
C LYS A 4 11.82 25.63 17.10
N PRO A 5 12.32 24.53 17.69
CA PRO A 5 13.36 23.73 17.09
C PRO A 5 12.93 23.23 15.70
N VAL A 6 13.86 23.32 14.75
CA VAL A 6 13.77 22.63 13.45
C VAL A 6 13.62 21.12 13.77
N PRO A 7 12.71 20.40 13.12
CA PRO A 7 12.65 18.94 13.30
C PRO A 7 14.05 18.34 13.14
N GLY A 8 14.44 17.47 14.06
CA GLY A 8 15.72 16.76 13.96
C GLY A 8 15.82 16.01 12.63
N PRO A 9 16.99 15.45 12.28
CA PRO A 9 17.18 14.76 11.00
C PRO A 9 16.12 13.68 10.81
N TRP A 10 15.66 13.51 9.55
CA TRP A 10 14.69 12.50 9.21
C TRP A 10 15.22 11.10 9.56
N PRO A 11 14.38 10.18 10.05
CA PRO A 11 14.78 8.81 10.26
C PRO A 11 15.19 8.16 8.94
N VAL A 12 16.15 7.26 9.01
CA VAL A 12 16.63 6.43 7.91
C VAL A 12 16.53 4.99 8.35
N LEU A 13 15.93 4.15 7.53
CA LEU A 13 15.85 2.72 7.75
C LEU A 13 16.78 1.96 6.80
N LYS A 14 16.84 2.42 5.53
CA LYS A 14 17.68 1.79 4.49
C LYS A 14 18.50 2.83 3.74
N GLU A 15 19.72 2.41 3.37
CA GLU A 15 20.61 3.13 2.48
C GLU A 15 20.86 2.30 1.21
N TYR A 16 20.83 2.95 0.05
CA TYR A 16 21.04 2.34 -1.25
C TYR A 16 22.14 3.11 -1.99
N THR A 17 23.13 2.40 -2.52
CA THR A 17 24.30 2.95 -3.23
C THR A 17 24.61 2.14 -4.48
N GLY A 18 25.39 2.69 -5.41
CA GLY A 18 25.81 2.00 -6.63
C GLY A 18 24.60 1.52 -7.44
N GLU A 19 24.60 0.26 -7.84
CA GLU A 19 23.52 -0.34 -8.64
C GLU A 19 22.17 -0.42 -7.88
N HIS A 20 22.19 -0.41 -6.55
CA HIS A 20 20.98 -0.51 -5.74
C HIS A 20 20.07 0.73 -5.81
N VAL A 21 20.48 1.82 -6.46
CA VAL A 21 19.58 2.95 -6.71
C VAL A 21 18.80 2.82 -8.03
N ARG A 22 19.12 1.83 -8.89
CA ARG A 22 18.63 1.73 -10.27
C ARG A 22 17.13 1.52 -10.37
N GLN A 23 16.58 0.57 -9.60
CA GLN A 23 15.17 0.18 -9.67
C GLN A 23 14.26 0.95 -8.72
N ILE A 24 14.82 1.84 -7.90
CA ILE A 24 14.00 2.60 -6.94
C ILE A 24 13.04 3.53 -7.69
N ALA A 25 11.78 3.41 -7.32
CA ALA A 25 10.70 4.34 -7.65
C ALA A 25 9.78 4.43 -6.42
N MET A 26 10.06 5.41 -5.53
CA MET A 26 9.31 5.56 -4.28
C MET A 26 8.13 6.51 -4.49
N PRO A 27 6.87 6.04 -4.31
CA PRO A 27 5.68 6.87 -4.53
C PRO A 27 5.60 8.07 -3.58
N LEU A 28 5.34 9.25 -4.14
CA LEU A 28 5.11 10.52 -3.45
C LEU A 28 3.66 11.00 -3.63
N GLY A 29 2.69 10.10 -3.52
CA GLY A 29 1.27 10.41 -3.62
C GLY A 29 0.52 10.20 -2.31
N GLY A 30 -0.67 10.80 -2.20
CA GLY A 30 -1.59 10.58 -1.07
C GLY A 30 -2.55 9.43 -1.32
N ILE A 31 -3.23 8.96 -0.26
CA ILE A 31 -4.26 7.93 -0.38
C ILE A 31 -5.36 8.40 -1.34
N GLY A 32 -5.56 7.65 -2.44
CA GLY A 32 -6.59 7.91 -3.43
C GLY A 32 -6.35 9.12 -4.33
N THR A 33 -5.11 9.60 -4.46
CA THR A 33 -4.80 10.81 -5.25
C THR A 33 -3.95 10.58 -6.48
N GLY A 34 -3.47 9.36 -6.68
CA GLY A 34 -2.40 9.10 -7.62
C GLY A 34 -1.04 9.52 -7.06
N THR A 35 0.01 9.35 -7.84
CA THR A 35 1.39 9.51 -7.38
C THR A 35 2.33 9.96 -8.49
N VAL A 36 3.43 10.57 -8.11
CA VAL A 36 4.69 10.61 -8.86
C VAL A 36 5.75 9.94 -8.01
N SER A 37 6.66 9.18 -8.59
CA SER A 37 7.70 8.49 -7.83
C SER A 37 9.03 9.24 -7.89
N ILE A 38 9.74 9.31 -6.75
CA ILE A 38 11.15 9.70 -6.76
C ILE A 38 12.01 8.47 -7.03
N GLY A 39 12.83 8.55 -8.06
CA GLY A 39 13.82 7.53 -8.40
C GLY A 39 15.01 7.55 -7.45
N GLY A 40 15.74 6.44 -7.37
CA GLY A 40 16.91 6.32 -6.49
C GLY A 40 18.04 7.29 -6.83
N ARG A 41 18.07 7.82 -8.04
CA ARG A 41 19.04 8.83 -8.48
C ARG A 41 18.57 10.28 -8.23
N GLY A 42 17.33 10.47 -7.71
CA GLY A 42 16.71 11.79 -7.52
C GLY A 42 15.85 12.26 -8.69
N ASP A 43 15.75 11.47 -9.74
CA ASP A 43 14.86 11.69 -10.89
C ASP A 43 13.39 11.51 -10.49
N LEU A 44 12.48 12.06 -11.26
CA LEU A 44 11.05 11.83 -11.11
C LEU A 44 10.54 10.91 -12.22
N ARG A 45 9.82 9.85 -11.82
CA ARG A 45 9.31 8.83 -12.72
C ARG A 45 7.91 8.37 -12.34
N ASP A 46 7.29 7.53 -13.14
CA ASP A 46 5.97 6.99 -12.88
C ASP A 46 4.96 8.09 -12.52
N TRP A 47 4.66 8.96 -13.48
CA TRP A 47 3.69 10.05 -13.31
C TRP A 47 2.26 9.51 -13.45
N GLU A 48 1.73 8.98 -12.38
CA GLU A 48 0.44 8.27 -12.29
C GLU A 48 -0.64 9.16 -11.65
N ILE A 49 -0.85 10.35 -12.19
CA ILE A 49 -1.71 11.37 -11.57
C ILE A 49 -3.06 11.56 -12.27
N MET A 50 -3.26 10.96 -13.46
CA MET A 50 -4.48 11.12 -14.26
C MET A 50 -5.42 9.91 -14.13
N ASN A 51 -5.75 9.53 -12.89
CA ASN A 51 -6.75 8.50 -12.55
C ASN A 51 -6.43 7.06 -12.98
N ARG A 52 -5.20 6.78 -13.43
CA ARG A 52 -4.75 5.46 -13.85
C ARG A 52 -3.25 5.28 -13.64
N PRO A 53 -2.78 4.03 -13.60
CA PRO A 53 -1.35 3.72 -13.63
C PRO A 53 -0.67 4.23 -14.90
N ALA A 54 0.61 4.56 -14.78
CA ALA A 54 1.47 4.97 -15.88
C ALA A 54 2.93 4.63 -15.56
N LYS A 55 3.20 3.34 -15.28
CA LYS A 55 4.55 2.86 -14.95
C LYS A 55 5.53 3.15 -16.07
N GLY A 56 6.69 3.69 -15.73
CA GLY A 56 7.72 4.10 -16.68
C GLY A 56 7.41 5.40 -17.43
N PHE A 57 6.26 6.04 -17.19
CA PHE A 57 5.96 7.32 -17.84
C PHE A 57 6.72 8.46 -17.15
N THR A 58 7.59 9.10 -17.92
CA THR A 58 8.34 10.31 -17.53
C THR A 58 8.12 11.37 -18.61
N PRO A 59 7.44 12.49 -18.32
CA PRO A 59 7.26 13.56 -19.29
C PRO A 59 8.62 14.15 -19.68
N GLU A 60 8.87 14.30 -20.97
CA GLU A 60 10.08 14.93 -21.49
C GLU A 60 10.33 16.31 -20.87
N ASN A 61 11.59 16.70 -20.73
CA ASN A 61 11.99 18.00 -20.20
C ASN A 61 11.41 18.31 -18.81
N THR A 62 11.14 17.24 -18.01
CA THR A 62 10.67 17.33 -16.63
C THR A 62 11.81 16.90 -15.70
N PHE A 63 12.50 17.88 -15.11
CA PHE A 63 13.66 17.65 -14.24
C PHE A 63 13.99 18.88 -13.40
N PHE A 64 14.85 18.70 -12.40
CA PHE A 64 15.46 19.79 -11.63
C PHE A 64 16.91 19.99 -12.06
N ALA A 65 17.32 21.25 -12.26
CA ALA A 65 18.70 21.64 -12.56
C ALA A 65 19.28 22.56 -11.48
N LEU A 66 20.55 22.37 -11.16
CA LEU A 66 21.35 23.28 -10.35
C LEU A 66 22.32 24.03 -11.27
N ARG A 67 22.34 25.35 -11.18
CA ARG A 67 23.47 26.17 -11.56
C ARG A 67 24.18 26.69 -10.31
N ALA A 68 25.50 26.60 -10.30
CA ALA A 68 26.32 27.07 -9.18
C ALA A 68 27.52 27.87 -9.69
N LYS A 69 27.85 28.99 -9.02
CA LYS A 69 29.02 29.84 -9.34
C LYS A 69 29.69 30.29 -8.05
N ALA A 70 30.91 29.84 -7.81
CA ALA A 70 31.75 30.37 -6.77
C ALA A 70 32.53 31.62 -7.30
N ALA A 71 32.87 32.55 -6.42
CA ALA A 71 33.59 33.76 -6.83
C ALA A 71 34.91 33.39 -7.53
N GLY A 72 35.21 34.03 -8.68
CA GLY A 72 36.38 33.74 -9.49
C GLY A 72 36.38 32.44 -10.28
N GLN A 73 35.27 31.71 -10.31
CA GLN A 73 35.15 30.49 -11.11
C GLN A 73 34.05 30.63 -12.17
N ALA A 74 34.17 29.86 -13.28
CA ALA A 74 33.10 29.70 -14.25
C ALA A 74 31.85 29.06 -13.60
N PRO A 75 30.67 29.39 -14.11
CA PRO A 75 29.46 28.71 -13.65
C PRO A 75 29.44 27.26 -14.11
N VAL A 76 28.86 26.38 -13.28
CA VAL A 76 28.63 24.98 -13.61
C VAL A 76 27.15 24.65 -13.45
N ALA A 77 26.62 23.83 -14.36
CA ALA A 77 25.25 23.33 -14.25
C ALA A 77 25.20 21.81 -14.29
N ARG A 78 24.29 21.22 -13.54
CA ARG A 78 23.99 19.78 -13.49
C ARG A 78 22.48 19.57 -13.32
N LEU A 79 21.96 18.48 -13.88
CA LEU A 79 20.70 17.95 -13.34
C LEU A 79 20.91 17.57 -11.89
N VAL A 80 19.88 17.78 -11.06
CA VAL A 80 19.93 17.39 -9.63
C VAL A 80 19.56 15.91 -9.51
N GLU A 81 20.36 15.09 -10.19
CA GLU A 81 20.22 13.65 -10.32
C GLU A 81 21.62 12.99 -10.30
N GLY A 82 21.70 11.76 -9.79
CA GLY A 82 22.86 10.89 -9.96
C GLY A 82 23.03 10.43 -11.40
N ALA A 83 24.23 9.96 -11.75
CA ALA A 83 24.57 9.44 -13.07
C ALA A 83 23.62 8.34 -13.52
N LEU A 84 23.41 8.22 -14.82
CA LEU A 84 22.72 7.06 -15.43
C LEU A 84 23.57 5.81 -15.19
N LEU A 85 22.89 4.70 -14.90
CA LEU A 85 23.53 3.42 -14.59
C LEU A 85 23.36 2.43 -15.76
N PRO A 86 24.31 1.48 -15.95
CA PRO A 86 24.11 0.38 -16.88
C PRO A 86 22.79 -0.36 -16.58
N PRO A 87 22.13 -0.90 -17.60
CA PRO A 87 22.57 -1.06 -19.00
C PRO A 87 22.39 0.17 -19.90
N TRP A 88 22.15 1.36 -19.37
CA TRP A 88 21.92 2.62 -20.10
C TRP A 88 20.76 2.58 -21.10
N ASP A 89 19.67 1.90 -20.77
CA ASP A 89 18.48 1.74 -21.63
C ASP A 89 17.95 3.06 -22.18
N GLN A 90 18.23 4.17 -21.49
CA GLN A 90 17.77 5.52 -21.87
C GLN A 90 18.66 6.21 -22.92
N GLY A 91 19.79 5.65 -23.32
CA GLY A 91 20.72 6.33 -24.22
C GLY A 91 21.63 5.42 -25.05
N ALA A 92 21.68 4.12 -24.78
CA ALA A 92 22.66 3.22 -25.39
C ALA A 92 22.30 2.80 -26.83
N SER A 93 21.03 2.89 -27.21
CA SER A 93 20.53 2.36 -28.50
C SER A 93 20.53 3.40 -29.65
N GLY A 94 21.06 4.59 -29.43
CA GLY A 94 20.97 5.68 -30.40
C GLY A 94 19.57 6.29 -30.54
N VAL A 95 18.62 5.85 -29.74
CA VAL A 95 17.27 6.43 -29.73
C VAL A 95 17.28 7.79 -29.02
N HIS A 96 16.49 8.73 -29.52
CA HIS A 96 16.34 10.02 -28.91
C HIS A 96 15.75 9.92 -27.47
N ALA A 97 16.56 10.23 -26.49
CA ALA A 97 16.19 10.28 -25.08
C ALA A 97 16.45 11.69 -24.54
N GLY A 98 15.40 12.51 -24.46
CA GLY A 98 15.45 13.98 -24.32
C GLY A 98 16.35 14.52 -23.21
N ASN A 99 16.53 13.79 -22.10
CA ASN A 99 17.32 14.27 -20.97
C ASN A 99 18.61 13.44 -20.72
N ALA A 100 18.86 12.37 -21.49
CA ALA A 100 19.96 11.44 -21.20
C ALA A 100 21.34 12.08 -21.31
N GLY A 101 21.53 12.99 -22.29
CA GLY A 101 22.82 13.68 -22.55
C GLY A 101 23.13 14.84 -21.60
N LEU A 102 22.24 15.21 -20.68
CA LEU A 102 22.48 16.31 -19.74
C LEU A 102 23.45 15.90 -18.63
N PRO A 103 24.36 16.80 -18.17
CA PRO A 103 25.34 16.48 -17.15
C PRO A 103 24.68 16.28 -15.77
N ARG A 104 25.12 15.24 -15.03
CA ARG A 104 24.61 14.82 -13.72
C ARG A 104 25.70 14.75 -12.67
N PHE A 105 25.32 14.58 -11.41
CA PHE A 105 26.26 14.33 -10.31
C PHE A 105 26.85 12.92 -10.41
N ARG A 106 28.15 12.78 -10.11
CA ARG A 106 28.86 11.48 -10.15
C ARG A 106 28.56 10.60 -8.96
N GLU A 107 28.38 11.19 -7.76
CA GLU A 107 28.12 10.45 -6.53
C GLU A 107 26.63 10.58 -6.15
N CYS A 108 26.02 9.44 -5.83
CA CYS A 108 24.63 9.37 -5.44
C CYS A 108 24.41 8.33 -4.34
N VAL A 109 23.73 8.73 -3.27
CA VAL A 109 23.26 7.84 -2.19
C VAL A 109 21.80 8.13 -1.93
N PHE A 110 20.96 7.10 -1.95
CA PHE A 110 19.56 7.18 -1.61
C PHE A 110 19.32 6.60 -0.21
N ARG A 111 18.70 7.36 0.67
CA ARG A 111 18.31 6.94 2.02
C ARG A 111 16.81 7.09 2.21
N ALA A 112 16.18 6.07 2.78
CA ALA A 112 14.74 6.10 2.99
C ALA A 112 14.31 5.45 4.30
N ALA A 113 13.19 5.97 4.81
CA ALA A 113 12.23 5.29 5.67
C ALA A 113 10.85 5.77 5.19
N TYR A 114 10.14 4.95 4.41
CA TYR A 114 8.92 5.37 3.72
C TYR A 114 7.96 6.14 4.63
N PRO A 115 7.41 7.29 4.21
CA PRO A 115 7.50 7.96 2.90
C PRO A 115 8.58 9.05 2.81
N LEU A 116 9.61 8.99 3.63
CA LEU A 116 10.70 9.97 3.70
C LEU A 116 11.88 9.50 2.84
N ALA A 117 12.19 10.22 1.76
CA ALA A 117 13.35 9.96 0.91
C ALA A 117 14.38 11.07 1.03
N GLN A 118 15.66 10.71 1.08
CA GLN A 118 16.80 11.62 1.07
C GLN A 118 17.79 11.16 0.01
N VAL A 119 18.07 12.01 -1.00
CA VAL A 119 19.07 11.72 -2.03
C VAL A 119 20.25 12.64 -1.84
N TYR A 120 21.41 12.08 -1.60
CA TYR A 120 22.67 12.81 -1.43
C TYR A 120 23.45 12.77 -2.74
N LEU A 121 23.79 13.95 -3.25
CA LEU A 121 24.49 14.14 -4.51
C LEU A 121 25.78 14.94 -4.28
N ALA A 122 26.89 14.43 -4.82
CA ALA A 122 28.16 15.13 -4.81
C ALA A 122 28.89 14.97 -6.16
N ASP A 123 29.69 15.98 -6.51
CA ASP A 123 30.51 15.99 -7.73
C ASP A 123 31.73 16.87 -7.46
N PRO A 124 32.96 16.44 -7.78
CA PRO A 124 34.17 17.23 -7.53
C PRO A 124 34.19 18.55 -8.30
N ASP A 125 33.53 18.63 -9.46
CA ASP A 125 33.47 19.85 -10.30
C ASP A 125 32.36 20.81 -9.86
N VAL A 126 31.49 20.43 -8.90
CA VAL A 126 30.40 21.28 -8.42
C VAL A 126 30.74 21.83 -7.03
N PRO A 127 30.74 23.16 -6.82
CA PRO A 127 31.13 23.75 -5.53
C PRO A 127 30.13 23.52 -4.38
N LEU A 128 29.07 22.76 -4.60
CA LEU A 128 28.02 22.47 -3.64
C LEU A 128 27.70 20.97 -3.62
N ARG A 129 27.45 20.44 -2.43
CA ARG A 129 26.75 19.15 -2.26
C ARG A 129 25.27 19.42 -2.17
N VAL A 130 24.46 18.51 -2.71
CA VAL A 130 23.00 18.63 -2.68
C VAL A 130 22.40 17.46 -1.91
N ARG A 131 21.44 17.75 -1.02
CA ARG A 131 20.54 16.75 -0.47
C ARG A 131 19.12 17.06 -0.90
N ILE A 132 18.49 16.14 -1.61
CA ILE A 132 17.06 16.19 -1.90
C ILE A 132 16.34 15.54 -0.72
N GLU A 133 15.38 16.21 -0.14
CA GLU A 133 14.44 15.66 0.83
C GLU A 133 13.07 15.64 0.18
N ALA A 134 12.53 14.42 -0.08
CA ALA A 134 11.26 14.25 -0.77
C ALA A 134 10.28 13.44 0.07
N PHE A 135 9.03 13.88 0.15
CA PHE A 135 7.97 13.17 0.84
C PHE A 135 6.57 13.59 0.40
N ASN A 136 5.60 12.73 0.66
CA ASN A 136 4.18 13.08 0.77
C ASN A 136 3.73 12.83 2.22
N PRO A 137 2.87 13.68 2.81
CA PRO A 137 2.43 13.54 4.19
C PRO A 137 1.80 12.19 4.49
N LEU A 138 2.20 11.57 5.61
CA LEU A 138 1.63 10.34 6.15
C LEU A 138 1.32 10.58 7.64
N SER A 139 0.04 10.70 7.98
CA SER A 139 -0.43 11.11 9.30
C SER A 139 -1.53 10.18 9.83
N PRO A 140 -1.25 8.88 10.06
CA PRO A 140 -2.25 8.01 10.68
C PRO A 140 -2.74 8.58 12.03
N PRO A 141 -4.03 8.41 12.33
CA PRO A 141 -5.07 7.67 11.61
C PRO A 141 -5.88 8.52 10.60
N ASP A 142 -5.43 9.72 10.25
CA ASP A 142 -6.15 10.68 9.40
C ASP A 142 -5.90 10.41 7.90
N PRO A 143 -6.87 9.80 7.17
CA PRO A 143 -6.72 9.51 5.74
C PRO A 143 -6.76 10.77 4.87
N ASP A 144 -7.37 11.86 5.35
CA ASP A 144 -7.47 13.11 4.61
C ASP A 144 -6.16 13.90 4.64
N ARG A 145 -5.48 13.91 5.80
CA ARG A 145 -4.12 14.47 5.90
C ARG A 145 -3.09 13.60 5.17
N SER A 146 -3.36 12.31 5.01
CA SER A 146 -2.54 11.36 4.25
C SER A 146 -2.97 11.25 2.78
N GLY A 147 -4.02 11.95 2.37
CA GLY A 147 -4.63 11.94 1.04
C GLY A 147 -4.46 13.29 0.31
N LEU A 148 -3.26 13.87 0.33
CA LEU A 148 -2.96 15.12 -0.37
C LEU A 148 -2.32 14.85 -1.75
N PRO A 149 -2.87 15.40 -2.84
CA PRO A 149 -2.33 15.23 -4.19
C PRO A 149 -1.12 16.15 -4.43
N VAL A 150 0.00 15.86 -3.75
CA VAL A 150 1.19 16.71 -3.77
C VAL A 150 2.47 15.90 -3.52
N ALA A 151 3.53 16.20 -4.24
CA ALA A 151 4.89 15.80 -3.91
C ALA A 151 5.67 17.02 -3.39
N ILE A 152 6.32 16.88 -2.23
CA ILE A 152 7.10 17.93 -1.59
C ILE A 152 8.58 17.59 -1.76
N LEU A 153 9.33 18.51 -2.38
CA LEU A 153 10.74 18.36 -2.71
C LEU A 153 11.52 19.53 -2.11
N ARG A 154 12.44 19.24 -1.22
CA ARG A 154 13.33 20.24 -0.59
C ARG A 154 14.76 19.96 -0.99
N PHE A 155 15.40 20.94 -1.63
CA PHE A 155 16.79 20.89 -2.04
C PHE A 155 17.65 21.63 -1.01
N VAL A 156 18.47 20.93 -0.27
CA VAL A 156 19.39 21.46 0.71
C VAL A 156 20.77 21.54 0.09
N LEU A 157 21.26 22.77 -0.13
CA LEU A 157 22.55 23.07 -0.73
C LEU A 157 23.59 23.29 0.39
N HIS A 158 24.63 22.46 0.41
CA HIS A 158 25.72 22.54 1.36
C HIS A 158 26.97 23.12 0.71
N ASN A 159 27.54 24.17 1.29
CA ASN A 159 28.76 24.81 0.82
C ASN A 159 29.89 24.55 1.82
N ASN A 160 30.89 23.77 1.40
CA ASN A 160 32.08 23.50 2.21
C ASN A 160 33.21 24.50 1.98
N LEU A 161 33.06 25.45 1.02
CA LEU A 161 34.08 26.44 0.71
C LEU A 161 34.11 27.55 1.77
N ARG A 162 35.25 28.24 1.86
CA ARG A 162 35.41 29.43 2.72
C ARG A 162 34.80 30.70 2.11
N ARG A 163 34.20 30.61 0.93
CA ARG A 163 33.52 31.70 0.20
C ARG A 163 32.06 31.34 -0.10
N SER A 164 31.23 32.33 -0.28
CA SER A 164 29.83 32.10 -0.64
C SER A 164 29.72 31.65 -2.10
N VAL A 165 28.69 30.85 -2.40
CA VAL A 165 28.37 30.37 -3.74
C VAL A 165 27.01 30.93 -4.14
N ALA A 166 26.92 31.55 -5.32
CA ALA A 166 25.66 31.89 -5.95
C ALA A 166 25.12 30.64 -6.65
N ALA A 167 23.91 30.26 -6.34
CA ALA A 167 23.27 29.08 -6.91
C ALA A 167 21.82 29.37 -7.36
N THR A 168 21.35 28.59 -8.29
CA THR A 168 19.95 28.58 -8.72
C THR A 168 19.48 27.12 -8.83
N ILE A 169 18.36 26.78 -8.19
CA ILE A 169 17.62 25.56 -8.47
C ILE A 169 16.50 25.91 -9.42
N CYS A 170 16.48 25.26 -10.58
CA CYS A 170 15.45 25.41 -11.60
C CYS A 170 14.64 24.12 -11.70
N ALA A 171 13.34 24.23 -11.53
CA ALA A 171 12.38 23.15 -11.72
C ALA A 171 11.74 23.28 -13.11
N ASN A 172 11.75 22.20 -13.89
CA ASN A 172 11.11 22.12 -15.20
C ASN A 172 10.00 21.07 -15.15
N LEU A 173 8.82 21.41 -15.66
CA LEU A 173 7.65 20.53 -15.73
C LEU A 173 6.92 20.75 -17.05
N LYS A 174 6.91 19.70 -17.88
CA LYS A 174 6.08 19.71 -19.11
C LYS A 174 4.59 19.72 -18.73
N ASN A 175 3.82 20.55 -19.38
CA ASN A 175 2.37 20.51 -19.23
C ASN A 175 1.80 19.39 -20.10
N PHE A 176 1.75 18.19 -19.55
CA PHE A 176 1.29 16.98 -20.24
C PHE A 176 -0.19 16.65 -19.99
N ILE A 177 -0.99 17.61 -19.46
CA ILE A 177 -2.43 17.42 -19.24
C ILE A 177 -3.09 16.97 -20.53
N GLY A 178 -3.87 15.88 -20.47
CA GLY A 178 -4.51 15.25 -21.61
C GLY A 178 -3.77 14.04 -22.17
N ARG A 179 -2.50 13.81 -21.81
CA ARG A 179 -1.68 12.71 -22.33
C ARG A 179 -0.95 11.97 -21.20
N ASP A 180 -1.05 10.66 -21.16
CA ASP A 180 -0.29 9.77 -20.28
C ASP A 180 0.34 8.61 -21.07
N ARG A 181 0.89 7.60 -20.38
CA ARG A 181 1.45 6.40 -21.02
C ARG A 181 0.43 5.66 -21.90
N SER A 182 -0.84 5.70 -21.57
CA SER A 182 -1.91 5.03 -22.33
C SER A 182 -2.33 5.80 -23.58
N GLY A 183 -1.71 6.96 -23.88
CA GLY A 183 -2.02 7.82 -25.00
C GLY A 183 -2.78 9.09 -24.59
N GLY A 184 -3.55 9.64 -25.49
CA GLY A 184 -4.24 10.92 -25.36
C GLY A 184 -3.48 12.05 -26.03
N GLU A 185 -4.00 13.26 -25.94
CA GLU A 185 -3.45 14.46 -26.60
C GLU A 185 -3.50 15.67 -25.67
N CYS A 186 -2.44 16.47 -25.73
CA CYS A 186 -2.43 17.79 -25.11
C CYS A 186 -3.19 18.76 -26.01
N ARG A 187 -4.17 19.48 -25.46
CA ARG A 187 -5.02 20.41 -26.23
C ARG A 187 -5.18 21.72 -25.47
N GLY A 188 -4.64 22.81 -26.08
CA GLY A 188 -4.73 24.15 -25.51
C GLY A 188 -4.06 24.26 -24.13
N ASN A 189 -2.96 23.55 -23.91
CA ASN A 189 -2.27 23.57 -22.61
C ASN A 189 -1.58 24.92 -22.39
N VAL A 190 -1.79 25.49 -21.19
CA VAL A 190 -1.33 26.84 -20.84
C VAL A 190 -0.66 26.84 -19.48
N ASN A 191 0.47 27.54 -19.40
CA ASN A 191 1.22 27.79 -18.17
C ASN A 191 1.03 29.24 -17.72
N THR A 192 0.41 29.45 -16.55
CA THR A 192 0.07 30.78 -16.01
C THR A 192 0.90 31.08 -14.77
N VAL A 193 1.61 32.19 -14.77
CA VAL A 193 2.39 32.65 -13.61
C VAL A 193 1.47 33.23 -12.54
N ARG A 194 1.60 32.73 -11.31
CA ARG A 194 0.90 33.27 -10.13
C ARG A 194 1.93 33.70 -9.08
N ARG A 195 1.94 34.97 -8.74
CA ARG A 195 2.86 35.56 -7.75
C ARG A 195 2.30 35.45 -6.32
N ALA A 196 3.19 35.47 -5.34
CA ALA A 196 2.78 35.53 -3.93
C ALA A 196 1.93 36.77 -3.67
N ARG A 197 0.82 36.58 -2.97
CA ARG A 197 -0.11 37.65 -2.55
C ARG A 197 -0.33 37.54 -1.04
N LYS A 198 -0.89 38.61 -0.44
CA LYS A 198 -1.38 38.55 0.95
C LYS A 198 -2.36 37.37 1.07
N GLY A 199 -2.08 36.44 1.97
CA GLY A 199 -2.88 35.22 2.13
C GLY A 199 -2.49 34.01 1.25
N SER A 200 -1.62 34.16 0.24
CA SER A 200 -1.05 33.05 -0.52
C SER A 200 0.41 32.80 -0.12
N PRO A 201 0.73 31.67 0.51
CA PRO A 201 2.10 31.36 0.95
C PRO A 201 3.00 30.86 -0.18
N VAL A 202 2.52 30.77 -1.41
CA VAL A 202 3.21 30.19 -2.56
C VAL A 202 3.21 31.12 -3.77
N GLN A 203 4.23 30.98 -4.61
CA GLN A 203 4.33 31.55 -5.95
C GLN A 203 4.87 30.49 -6.93
N GLY A 204 4.56 30.63 -8.23
CA GLY A 204 5.02 29.68 -9.24
C GLY A 204 4.14 29.69 -10.48
N ILE A 205 3.99 28.53 -11.09
CA ILE A 205 3.29 28.33 -12.36
C ILE A 205 2.10 27.39 -12.14
N PHE A 206 0.95 27.79 -12.65
CA PHE A 206 -0.27 26.99 -12.71
C PHE A 206 -0.43 26.46 -14.14
N LEU A 207 -0.60 25.16 -14.27
CA LEU A 207 -0.71 24.45 -15.54
C LEU A 207 -2.16 23.97 -15.72
N SER A 208 -2.73 24.25 -16.88
CA SER A 208 -4.10 23.87 -17.25
C SER A 208 -4.20 23.53 -18.73
N ALA A 209 -5.32 22.96 -19.15
CA ALA A 209 -5.69 22.72 -20.55
C ALA A 209 -7.04 23.41 -20.83
N ARG A 210 -7.11 24.24 -21.89
CA ARG A 210 -8.32 25.01 -22.24
C ARG A 210 -9.26 24.25 -23.17
N ASP A 211 -8.68 23.52 -24.13
CA ASP A 211 -9.42 22.90 -25.24
C ASP A 211 -9.66 21.39 -24.98
N LEU A 212 -9.20 20.87 -23.85
CA LEU A 212 -9.56 19.52 -23.42
C LEU A 212 -10.94 19.56 -22.76
N PRO A 213 -11.88 18.68 -23.15
CA PRO A 213 -13.20 18.62 -22.51
C PRO A 213 -13.10 18.47 -21.00
N THR A 214 -13.84 19.30 -20.27
CA THR A 214 -13.85 19.25 -18.78
C THR A 214 -14.35 17.93 -18.23
N THR A 215 -14.89 17.09 -19.10
CA THR A 215 -15.38 15.74 -18.79
C THR A 215 -14.37 14.64 -19.08
N ASP A 216 -13.25 14.94 -19.72
CA ASP A 216 -12.22 13.96 -20.02
C ASP A 216 -11.58 13.44 -18.71
N PRO A 217 -11.34 12.13 -18.54
CA PRO A 217 -10.64 11.60 -17.38
C PRO A 217 -9.25 12.19 -17.13
N ARG A 218 -8.60 12.70 -18.18
CA ARG A 218 -7.27 13.35 -18.13
C ARG A 218 -7.36 14.87 -17.96
N TRP A 219 -8.59 15.45 -17.93
CA TRP A 219 -8.77 16.87 -17.65
C TRP A 219 -8.47 17.16 -16.18
N GLY A 220 -7.69 18.21 -15.95
CA GLY A 220 -7.34 18.61 -14.60
C GLY A 220 -6.35 19.78 -14.62
N THR A 221 -5.68 19.96 -13.50
CA THR A 221 -4.69 21.02 -13.32
C THR A 221 -3.45 20.50 -12.59
N MET A 222 -2.30 21.15 -12.84
CA MET A 222 -1.08 20.95 -12.06
C MET A 222 -0.54 22.30 -11.57
N ALA A 223 0.31 22.27 -10.54
CA ALA A 223 0.98 23.46 -10.03
C ALA A 223 2.43 23.13 -9.63
N LEU A 224 3.35 23.91 -10.19
CA LEU A 224 4.77 23.93 -9.83
C LEU A 224 5.01 25.20 -9.01
N VAL A 225 5.18 25.08 -7.70
CA VAL A 225 5.26 26.25 -6.83
C VAL A 225 6.39 26.16 -5.83
N THR A 226 6.79 27.33 -5.28
CA THR A 226 7.71 27.45 -4.15
C THR A 226 7.11 28.28 -3.01
N ARG A 227 7.54 28.00 -1.80
CA ARG A 227 7.20 28.78 -0.60
C ARG A 227 8.13 30.00 -0.42
N SER A 228 9.18 30.09 -1.16
CA SER A 228 10.11 31.22 -1.09
C SER A 228 9.42 32.53 -1.51
N ARG A 229 9.64 33.59 -0.76
CA ARG A 229 9.23 34.94 -1.14
C ARG A 229 10.30 35.69 -1.93
N ALA A 230 11.49 35.10 -2.09
CA ALA A 230 12.52 35.66 -2.91
C ALA A 230 12.05 35.77 -4.37
N ARG A 231 12.58 36.74 -5.11
CA ARG A 231 12.23 36.92 -6.52
C ARG A 231 12.68 35.71 -7.33
N CYS A 232 11.71 34.98 -7.86
CA CYS A 232 11.94 33.90 -8.82
C CYS A 232 11.83 34.43 -10.25
N THR A 233 12.49 33.76 -11.19
CA THR A 233 12.27 33.92 -12.61
C THR A 233 11.56 32.71 -13.18
N VAL A 234 10.81 32.92 -14.25
CA VAL A 234 9.97 31.89 -14.86
C VAL A 234 10.13 31.90 -16.36
N ARG A 235 9.89 30.73 -16.96
CA ARG A 235 9.70 30.60 -18.42
C ARG A 235 8.42 29.78 -18.59
N ARG A 236 7.42 30.31 -19.27
CA ARG A 236 6.11 29.70 -19.43
C ARG A 236 6.05 28.68 -20.55
N GLY A 237 6.98 28.70 -21.48
CA GLY A 237 7.15 27.75 -22.58
C GLY A 237 8.57 27.79 -23.10
N TRP A 238 8.98 26.74 -23.78
CA TRP A 238 10.25 26.70 -24.49
C TRP A 238 9.97 26.88 -25.96
N ARG A 239 10.69 27.79 -26.64
CA ARG A 239 10.49 28.03 -28.09
C ARG A 239 10.80 26.75 -28.84
N SER A 240 9.86 26.27 -29.64
CA SER A 240 10.13 25.22 -30.59
C SER A 240 11.08 25.77 -31.68
N SER A 241 12.07 24.99 -31.97
CA SER A 241 12.97 25.26 -33.09
C SER A 241 13.29 23.93 -33.79
N ARG A 242 13.75 24.00 -35.00
CA ARG A 242 14.27 22.82 -35.69
C ARG A 242 15.48 22.27 -34.92
N TRP A 243 15.68 20.96 -34.94
CA TRP A 243 16.88 20.31 -34.41
C TRP A 243 17.12 20.48 -32.90
N HIS A 244 16.03 20.42 -32.09
CA HIS A 244 16.11 20.39 -30.61
C HIS A 244 16.67 21.66 -29.93
N GLY A 245 16.67 22.79 -30.64
CA GLY A 245 17.07 24.07 -30.05
C GLY A 245 16.42 24.46 -28.71
N PRO A 246 15.19 24.03 -28.35
CA PRO A 246 14.53 24.45 -27.11
C PRO A 246 15.30 24.07 -25.83
N LEU A 247 15.89 22.88 -25.78
CA LEU A 247 16.69 22.44 -24.64
C LEU A 247 18.01 23.21 -24.56
N LEU A 248 18.67 23.46 -25.68
CA LEU A 248 19.89 24.24 -25.73
C LEU A 248 19.65 25.68 -25.30
N ASP A 249 18.62 26.34 -25.84
CA ASP A 249 18.23 27.70 -25.48
C ASP A 249 17.92 27.86 -24.00
N PHE A 250 17.20 26.87 -23.41
CA PHE A 250 16.94 26.85 -21.99
C PHE A 250 18.24 26.71 -21.17
N TRP A 251 19.13 25.80 -21.59
CA TRP A 251 20.37 25.52 -20.87
C TRP A 251 21.34 26.70 -20.89
N ASP A 252 21.48 27.38 -22.02
CA ASP A 252 22.31 28.56 -22.18
C ASP A 252 21.77 29.74 -21.34
N ASP A 253 20.46 29.98 -21.36
CA ASP A 253 19.80 31.00 -20.56
C ASP A 253 20.02 30.80 -19.06
N LEU A 254 19.84 29.55 -18.60
CA LEU A 254 20.09 29.22 -17.19
C LEU A 254 21.57 29.37 -16.83
N LEU A 255 22.49 28.93 -17.70
CA LEU A 255 23.91 28.93 -17.44
C LEU A 255 24.48 30.36 -17.39
N ALA A 256 23.98 31.26 -18.19
CA ALA A 256 24.46 32.64 -18.31
C ALA A 256 24.47 33.35 -16.95
N ASP A 257 23.35 33.51 -16.28
CA ASP A 257 23.28 34.25 -15.02
C ASP A 257 22.47 33.55 -13.91
N GLY A 258 21.86 32.40 -14.20
CA GLY A 258 21.00 31.67 -13.28
C GLY A 258 19.57 32.20 -13.19
N ARG A 259 19.17 33.01 -14.16
CA ARG A 259 17.82 33.53 -14.33
C ARG A 259 17.21 32.95 -15.61
N LEU A 260 15.91 33.09 -15.73
CA LEU A 260 15.20 32.67 -16.93
C LEU A 260 14.55 33.85 -17.59
N THR A 261 14.66 33.92 -18.89
CA THR A 261 13.90 34.81 -19.75
C THR A 261 12.53 34.20 -19.99
N ASP A 262 11.45 34.91 -19.69
CA ASP A 262 10.08 34.43 -19.91
C ASP A 262 9.76 34.36 -21.41
N GLN A 263 9.35 33.19 -21.83
CA GLN A 263 9.01 32.88 -23.22
C GLN A 263 7.68 32.13 -23.30
N ILE A 264 7.01 32.24 -24.43
CA ILE A 264 5.82 31.47 -24.79
C ILE A 264 5.99 31.03 -26.24
N ASP A 265 5.69 29.79 -26.53
CA ASP A 265 5.47 29.30 -27.87
C ASP A 265 3.97 28.95 -28.02
N PRO A 266 3.22 29.78 -28.76
CA PRO A 266 1.78 29.52 -28.96
C PRO A 266 1.50 28.24 -29.75
N ALA A 267 2.47 27.74 -30.51
CA ALA A 267 2.34 26.53 -31.31
C ALA A 267 2.65 25.23 -30.52
N ASP A 268 3.25 25.35 -29.34
CA ASP A 268 3.56 24.17 -28.52
C ASP A 268 2.31 23.68 -27.76
N PRO A 269 1.76 22.49 -28.09
CA PRO A 269 0.57 21.95 -27.42
C PRO A 269 0.84 21.52 -25.97
N ALA A 270 2.11 21.37 -25.56
CA ALA A 270 2.53 20.87 -24.27
C ALA A 270 3.71 21.67 -23.69
N PRO A 271 3.53 22.98 -23.40
CA PRO A 271 4.63 23.88 -23.06
C PRO A 271 5.31 23.48 -21.73
N VAL A 272 6.65 23.58 -21.73
CA VAL A 272 7.43 23.30 -20.51
C VAL A 272 7.41 24.53 -19.58
N ALA A 273 6.90 24.37 -18.37
CA ALA A 273 6.96 25.36 -17.30
C ALA A 273 8.32 25.29 -16.58
N SER A 274 9.06 26.39 -16.52
CA SER A 274 10.32 26.47 -15.79
C SER A 274 10.27 27.53 -14.69
N LEU A 275 10.67 27.15 -13.45
CA LEU A 275 10.68 28.02 -12.27
C LEU A 275 12.07 28.03 -11.64
N ALA A 276 12.81 29.11 -11.77
CA ALA A 276 14.16 29.25 -11.25
C ALA A 276 14.18 30.05 -9.95
N MET A 277 14.85 29.48 -8.94
CA MET A 277 15.00 30.02 -7.59
C MET A 277 16.46 30.33 -7.30
N PRO A 278 16.92 31.57 -7.49
CA PRO A 278 18.27 31.99 -7.11
C PRO A 278 18.42 32.02 -5.59
N VAL A 279 19.58 31.58 -5.11
CA VAL A 279 19.93 31.52 -3.68
C VAL A 279 21.44 31.72 -3.51
N ARG A 280 21.83 32.45 -2.47
CA ARG A 280 23.24 32.56 -2.06
C ARG A 280 23.49 31.64 -0.88
N VAL A 281 24.38 30.66 -1.07
CA VAL A 281 24.79 29.72 -0.03
C VAL A 281 26.02 30.30 0.69
N PRO A 282 25.93 30.58 1.99
CA PRO A 282 27.05 31.21 2.71
C PRO A 282 28.25 30.27 2.79
N ALA A 283 29.44 30.86 3.04
CA ALA A 283 30.65 30.10 3.31
C ALA A 283 30.41 29.10 4.45
N ARG A 284 30.86 27.85 4.31
CA ARG A 284 30.70 26.74 5.28
C ARG A 284 29.27 26.60 5.84
N GLY A 285 28.28 26.90 5.02
CA GLY A 285 26.89 26.90 5.43
C GLY A 285 25.96 26.17 4.46
N GLN A 286 24.69 26.28 4.73
CA GLN A 286 23.67 25.65 3.90
C GLN A 286 22.47 26.56 3.67
N ARG A 287 21.74 26.28 2.59
CA ARG A 287 20.43 26.88 2.26
C ARG A 287 19.52 25.82 1.68
N ALA A 288 18.22 25.99 1.92
CA ALA A 288 17.20 25.10 1.39
C ALA A 288 16.21 25.84 0.49
N VAL A 289 15.83 25.21 -0.60
CA VAL A 289 14.75 25.63 -1.50
C VAL A 289 13.71 24.53 -1.54
N THR A 290 12.44 24.87 -1.35
CA THR A 290 11.35 23.88 -1.34
C THR A 290 10.40 24.16 -2.49
N PHE A 291 10.13 23.11 -3.28
CA PHE A 291 9.10 23.08 -4.28
C PHE A 291 7.96 22.13 -3.89
N LEU A 292 6.76 22.44 -4.35
CA LEU A 292 5.61 21.57 -4.29
C LEU A 292 5.14 21.32 -5.72
N LEU A 293 5.01 20.07 -6.08
CA LEU A 293 4.32 19.59 -7.27
C LEU A 293 2.95 19.14 -6.84
N ALA A 294 1.91 19.88 -7.17
CA ALA A 294 0.53 19.56 -6.84
C ALA A 294 -0.28 19.25 -8.10
N TRP A 295 -1.29 18.40 -7.95
CA TRP A 295 -2.18 18.04 -9.06
C TRP A 295 -3.63 17.94 -8.61
N HIS A 296 -4.54 18.01 -9.60
CA HIS A 296 -5.97 17.87 -9.37
C HIS A 296 -6.64 17.36 -10.65
N PHE A 297 -7.09 16.09 -10.64
CA PHE A 297 -7.77 15.41 -11.74
C PHE A 297 -9.07 14.78 -11.22
N PRO A 298 -10.20 15.49 -11.34
CA PRO A 298 -11.44 15.13 -10.66
C PRO A 298 -12.17 13.94 -11.29
N ASN A 299 -11.98 13.67 -12.57
CA ASN A 299 -12.85 12.83 -13.39
C ASN A 299 -12.43 11.36 -13.38
N ARG A 300 -12.40 10.72 -12.20
CA ARG A 300 -12.13 9.27 -12.14
C ARG A 300 -13.28 8.49 -12.79
N PRO A 301 -13.01 7.66 -13.81
CA PRO A 301 -14.01 6.75 -14.35
C PRO A 301 -14.28 5.58 -13.37
N SER A 302 -15.45 4.99 -13.50
CA SER A 302 -15.76 3.70 -12.91
C SER A 302 -14.83 2.62 -13.44
N TRP A 303 -14.59 1.59 -12.65
CA TRP A 303 -13.86 0.40 -13.10
C TRP A 303 -14.75 -0.70 -13.69
N SER A 304 -16.08 -0.55 -13.54
CA SER A 304 -17.03 -1.54 -14.04
C SER A 304 -17.19 -1.45 -15.56
N PRO A 305 -17.48 -2.56 -16.25
CA PRO A 305 -17.82 -2.52 -17.66
C PRO A 305 -19.00 -1.61 -17.92
N ALA A 306 -19.02 -0.95 -19.09
CA ALA A 306 -20.17 -0.16 -19.51
C ALA A 306 -21.45 -1.01 -19.49
N ARG A 307 -22.57 -0.43 -19.06
CA ARG A 307 -23.90 -1.10 -19.17
C ARG A 307 -24.18 -1.38 -20.63
N LYS A 308 -24.57 -2.62 -20.97
CA LYS A 308 -25.04 -2.95 -22.31
C LYS A 308 -26.35 -2.19 -22.55
N THR A 309 -26.27 -1.07 -23.25
CA THR A 309 -27.48 -0.41 -23.75
C THR A 309 -28.12 -1.31 -24.79
N ARG A 310 -29.43 -1.50 -24.72
CA ARG A 310 -30.22 -2.38 -25.62
C ARG A 310 -30.36 -1.84 -27.06
N ARG A 311 -29.59 -0.83 -27.46
CA ARG A 311 -29.59 -0.33 -28.84
C ARG A 311 -28.39 -0.90 -29.59
N GLN A 312 -28.65 -1.90 -30.40
CA GLN A 312 -27.75 -2.32 -31.48
C GLN A 312 -27.58 -1.16 -32.44
N GLY A 313 -26.36 -0.74 -32.74
CA GLY A 313 -26.07 0.07 -33.91
C GLY A 313 -25.06 1.20 -33.78
N ASP A 314 -24.58 1.54 -32.60
CA ASP A 314 -23.63 2.65 -32.47
C ASP A 314 -22.20 2.12 -32.17
N GLY A 315 -21.26 2.60 -32.96
CA GLY A 315 -19.82 2.35 -33.02
C GLY A 315 -19.05 1.85 -31.80
N PRO A 316 -17.70 1.81 -31.80
CA PRO A 316 -16.92 1.18 -30.75
C PRO A 316 -17.27 1.77 -29.38
N GLN A 317 -17.87 0.96 -28.50
CA GLN A 317 -18.30 1.35 -27.16
C GLN A 317 -17.09 1.94 -26.38
N ARG A 318 -17.20 3.18 -25.94
CA ARG A 318 -16.25 3.79 -25.04
C ARG A 318 -16.31 3.05 -23.68
N PRO A 319 -15.22 2.45 -23.20
CA PRO A 319 -15.27 1.51 -22.09
C PRO A 319 -15.55 2.10 -20.70
N TYR A 320 -15.73 3.43 -20.55
CA TYR A 320 -15.88 4.08 -19.24
C TYR A 320 -16.79 5.30 -19.34
N GLU A 321 -18.10 5.07 -19.43
CA GLU A 321 -19.08 6.19 -19.49
C GLU A 321 -19.48 6.70 -18.10
N GLU A 322 -19.44 5.86 -17.06
CA GLU A 322 -19.82 6.24 -15.69
C GLU A 322 -18.64 6.81 -14.91
N ARG A 323 -18.83 7.92 -14.23
CA ARG A 323 -17.80 8.56 -13.39
C ARG A 323 -18.16 8.39 -11.92
N VAL A 324 -17.15 8.07 -11.13
CA VAL A 324 -17.22 8.00 -9.67
C VAL A 324 -16.50 9.16 -8.99
N GLY A 325 -15.67 9.90 -9.77
CA GLY A 325 -14.90 11.04 -9.26
C GLY A 325 -13.85 10.67 -8.22
N ASN A 326 -13.16 11.69 -7.70
CA ASN A 326 -12.17 11.54 -6.65
C ASN A 326 -12.56 12.31 -5.38
N HIS A 327 -12.42 11.71 -4.22
CA HIS A 327 -12.70 12.36 -2.93
C HIS A 327 -11.88 13.65 -2.73
N TYR A 328 -10.60 13.65 -3.05
CA TYR A 328 -9.78 14.85 -2.87
C TYR A 328 -10.27 16.03 -3.73
N ALA A 329 -10.92 15.74 -4.86
CA ALA A 329 -11.47 16.79 -5.71
C ALA A 329 -12.70 17.50 -5.11
N THR A 330 -13.38 16.89 -4.14
CA THR A 330 -14.44 17.55 -3.37
C THR A 330 -13.87 18.51 -2.30
N ARG A 331 -12.60 18.33 -1.94
CA ARG A 331 -11.92 19.10 -0.89
C ARG A 331 -11.12 20.28 -1.43
N PHE A 332 -10.65 20.16 -2.67
CA PHE A 332 -9.81 21.17 -3.34
C PHE A 332 -10.41 21.58 -4.66
N ARG A 333 -10.32 22.88 -4.99
CA ARG A 333 -10.84 23.44 -6.25
C ARG A 333 -9.97 23.12 -7.47
N ASP A 334 -8.66 23.16 -7.25
CA ASP A 334 -7.64 22.98 -8.28
C ASP A 334 -6.28 22.67 -7.63
N ALA A 335 -5.26 22.40 -8.44
CA ALA A 335 -3.91 22.13 -7.97
C ALA A 335 -3.27 23.31 -7.21
N TRP A 336 -3.68 24.54 -7.49
CA TRP A 336 -3.19 25.71 -6.78
C TRP A 336 -3.74 25.75 -5.35
N ASP A 337 -5.01 25.45 -5.14
CA ASP A 337 -5.62 25.34 -3.81
C ASP A 337 -4.95 24.24 -2.99
N VAL A 338 -4.66 23.08 -3.60
CA VAL A 338 -3.85 22.01 -2.97
C VAL A 338 -2.51 22.58 -2.49
N ALA A 339 -1.77 23.26 -3.36
CA ALA A 339 -0.46 23.81 -3.06
C ALA A 339 -0.51 24.85 -1.92
N VAL A 340 -1.51 25.74 -1.93
CA VAL A 340 -1.70 26.77 -0.90
C VAL A 340 -1.98 26.16 0.45
N ARG A 341 -2.93 25.22 0.54
CA ARG A 341 -3.29 24.56 1.82
C ARG A 341 -2.13 23.72 2.34
N THR A 342 -1.49 22.92 1.48
CA THR A 342 -0.30 22.15 1.88
C THR A 342 0.81 23.07 2.40
N ALA A 343 1.07 24.17 1.72
CA ALA A 343 2.12 25.11 2.14
C ALA A 343 1.85 25.78 3.50
N ARG A 344 0.59 26.06 3.84
CA ARG A 344 0.20 26.56 5.18
C ARG A 344 0.52 25.56 6.26
N ASP A 345 0.19 24.28 6.03
CA ASP A 345 0.27 23.21 7.02
C ASP A 345 1.58 22.41 6.96
N LEU A 346 2.49 22.75 6.04
CA LEU A 346 3.67 21.94 5.72
C LEU A 346 4.48 21.52 6.96
N ARG A 347 4.69 22.46 7.92
CA ARG A 347 5.47 22.15 9.13
C ARG A 347 4.79 21.09 10.02
N SER A 348 3.47 21.15 10.14
CA SER A 348 2.72 20.17 10.94
C SER A 348 2.65 18.83 10.22
N LEU A 349 2.45 18.83 8.90
CA LEU A 349 2.42 17.64 8.06
C LEU A 349 3.77 16.89 8.10
N GLU A 350 4.88 17.61 7.93
CA GLU A 350 6.22 17.01 8.03
C GLU A 350 6.50 16.48 9.44
N ARG A 351 6.21 17.26 10.48
CA ARG A 351 6.41 16.84 11.87
C ARG A 351 5.63 15.56 12.19
N ASP A 352 4.36 15.48 11.78
CA ASP A 352 3.50 14.35 12.08
C ASP A 352 3.97 13.10 11.32
N THR A 353 4.38 13.25 10.05
CA THR A 353 4.99 12.19 9.25
C THR A 353 6.29 11.67 9.87
N VAL A 354 7.21 12.58 10.21
CA VAL A 354 8.51 12.23 10.83
C VAL A 354 8.30 11.54 12.18
N ARG A 355 7.33 12.00 12.98
CA ARG A 355 7.03 11.41 14.29
C ARG A 355 6.51 9.98 14.14
N PHE A 356 5.61 9.73 13.19
CA PHE A 356 5.09 8.39 12.90
C PHE A 356 6.22 7.44 12.48
N VAL A 357 6.96 7.81 11.46
CA VAL A 357 8.06 7.00 10.92
C VAL A 357 9.13 6.74 11.98
N ARG A 358 9.50 7.78 12.75
CA ARG A 358 10.47 7.65 13.86
C ARG A 358 9.97 6.69 14.94
N GLY A 359 8.68 6.75 15.30
CA GLY A 359 8.10 5.84 16.29
C GLY A 359 8.28 4.37 15.93
N LEU A 360 8.10 4.02 14.65
CA LEU A 360 8.33 2.66 14.16
C LEU A 360 9.83 2.35 14.03
N CYS A 361 10.64 3.25 13.44
CA CYS A 361 12.08 3.01 13.24
C CYS A 361 12.83 2.82 14.56
N GLU A 362 12.46 3.54 15.62
CA GLU A 362 13.09 3.46 16.94
C GLU A 362 12.50 2.35 17.84
N SER A 363 11.53 1.58 17.37
CA SER A 363 11.04 0.40 18.10
C SER A 363 12.05 -0.75 18.00
N ASP A 364 11.87 -1.77 18.84
CA ASP A 364 12.73 -2.96 18.85
C ASP A 364 12.27 -4.03 17.82
N LEU A 365 11.32 -3.65 16.95
CA LEU A 365 10.91 -4.48 15.81
C LEU A 365 12.14 -4.82 14.95
N PRO A 366 12.33 -6.05 14.45
CA PRO A 366 13.41 -6.39 13.53
C PRO A 366 13.45 -5.46 12.30
N GLU A 367 14.65 -5.18 11.81
CA GLU A 367 14.83 -4.23 10.71
C GLU A 367 14.08 -4.65 9.45
N GLU A 368 14.13 -5.94 9.10
CA GLU A 368 13.41 -6.51 7.97
C GLU A 368 11.89 -6.40 8.10
N TYR A 369 11.34 -6.44 9.34
CA TYR A 369 9.91 -6.23 9.58
C TYR A 369 9.52 -4.75 9.41
N LYS A 370 10.36 -3.83 9.94
CA LYS A 370 10.17 -2.38 9.73
C LYS A 370 10.18 -2.03 8.25
N ASP A 371 11.14 -2.60 7.52
CA ASP A 371 11.32 -2.37 6.09
C ASP A 371 10.11 -2.89 5.30
N ALA A 372 9.67 -4.13 5.54
CA ALA A 372 8.50 -4.71 4.89
C ALA A 372 7.22 -3.94 5.23
N ALA A 373 6.99 -3.62 6.51
CA ALA A 373 5.79 -2.92 6.94
C ALA A 373 5.71 -1.51 6.34
N LEU A 374 6.78 -0.69 6.42
CA LEU A 374 6.77 0.67 5.87
C LEU A 374 6.71 0.69 4.35
N SER A 375 7.51 -0.14 3.66
CA SER A 375 7.57 -0.14 2.20
C SER A 375 6.22 -0.50 1.57
N ASN A 376 5.50 -1.47 2.14
CA ASN A 376 4.22 -1.92 1.60
C ASN A 376 3.04 -0.97 1.88
N VAL A 377 3.17 0.00 2.82
CA VAL A 377 2.19 1.10 2.96
C VAL A 377 2.11 1.95 1.68
N SER A 378 3.15 1.93 0.84
CA SER A 378 3.15 2.59 -0.47
C SER A 378 1.96 2.17 -1.33
N THR A 379 1.51 0.91 -1.22
CA THR A 379 0.35 0.37 -1.96
C THR A 379 -0.91 1.21 -1.76
N LEU A 380 -1.20 1.65 -0.53
CA LEU A 380 -2.34 2.54 -0.23
C LEU A 380 -2.25 3.90 -0.94
N ARG A 381 -1.08 4.28 -1.43
CA ARG A 381 -0.74 5.62 -1.91
C ARG A 381 -0.34 5.63 -3.39
N THR A 382 -0.73 4.59 -4.12
CA THR A 382 -0.58 4.43 -5.56
C THR A 382 -1.94 4.34 -6.23
N GLN A 383 -1.96 4.05 -7.53
CA GLN A 383 -3.21 3.85 -8.27
C GLN A 383 -3.90 2.51 -7.97
N THR A 384 -3.29 1.65 -7.15
CA THR A 384 -3.98 0.47 -6.59
C THR A 384 -5.19 0.88 -5.76
N CYS A 385 -5.10 2.00 -5.02
CA CYS A 385 -6.16 2.48 -4.15
C CYS A 385 -6.73 3.82 -4.60
N PHE A 386 -8.03 4.02 -4.39
CA PHE A 386 -8.68 5.30 -4.63
C PHE A 386 -9.87 5.52 -3.68
N ARG A 387 -10.32 6.77 -3.61
CA ARG A 387 -11.53 7.16 -2.89
C ARG A 387 -12.44 7.89 -3.86
N THR A 388 -13.68 7.43 -3.94
CA THR A 388 -14.71 8.04 -4.79
C THR A 388 -15.22 9.38 -4.22
N SER A 389 -15.89 10.18 -5.02
CA SER A 389 -16.34 11.51 -4.61
C SER A 389 -17.30 11.51 -3.41
N ASP A 390 -18.05 10.45 -3.22
CA ASP A 390 -18.89 10.19 -2.05
C ASP A 390 -18.12 9.74 -0.78
N GLY A 391 -16.79 9.56 -0.89
CA GLY A 391 -15.88 9.30 0.22
C GLY A 391 -15.51 7.83 0.41
N HIS A 392 -16.15 6.90 -0.30
CA HIS A 392 -15.87 5.47 -0.16
C HIS A 392 -14.46 5.09 -0.64
N PHE A 393 -13.85 4.12 0.04
CA PHE A 393 -12.51 3.64 -0.24
C PHE A 393 -12.55 2.30 -0.98
N PHE A 394 -11.81 2.23 -2.07
CA PHE A 394 -11.71 1.06 -2.94
C PHE A 394 -10.27 0.76 -3.31
N GLY A 395 -10.02 -0.52 -3.67
CA GLY A 395 -8.74 -0.95 -4.21
C GLY A 395 -8.89 -1.96 -5.34
N TYR A 396 -7.99 -1.83 -6.31
CA TYR A 396 -7.62 -2.95 -7.18
C TYR A 396 -6.83 -3.96 -6.36
N GLU A 397 -6.57 -5.14 -6.90
CA GLU A 397 -5.58 -6.04 -6.29
C GLU A 397 -4.17 -5.48 -6.45
N GLY A 398 -3.87 -4.91 -7.59
CA GLY A 398 -2.62 -4.24 -7.96
C GLY A 398 -2.79 -3.40 -9.22
N CYS A 399 -1.71 -3.08 -9.89
CA CYS A 399 -1.68 -2.28 -11.11
C CYS A 399 -0.87 -2.95 -12.21
N THR A 400 -1.39 -2.96 -13.45
CA THR A 400 -0.55 -3.12 -14.64
C THR A 400 0.17 -1.80 -14.95
N ASP A 401 0.95 -1.76 -16.00
CA ASP A 401 1.64 -0.54 -16.41
C ASP A 401 0.68 0.63 -16.73
N THR A 402 -0.55 0.35 -17.18
CA THR A 402 -1.49 1.35 -17.71
C THR A 402 -2.91 1.25 -17.17
N SER A 403 -3.22 0.22 -16.38
CA SER A 403 -4.56 -0.01 -15.82
C SER A 403 -4.49 -0.62 -14.44
N GLY A 404 -5.58 -0.53 -13.66
CA GLY A 404 -5.73 -1.37 -12.47
C GLY A 404 -5.81 -2.85 -12.86
N CYS A 405 -5.22 -3.73 -12.05
CA CYS A 405 -5.34 -5.17 -12.15
C CYS A 405 -6.44 -5.67 -11.22
N CYS A 406 -7.36 -6.50 -11.73
CA CYS A 406 -8.35 -7.18 -10.91
C CYS A 406 -9.15 -6.22 -10.02
N ARG A 407 -10.15 -5.57 -10.62
CA ARG A 407 -11.01 -4.57 -9.95
C ARG A 407 -11.88 -5.18 -8.83
N GLY A 408 -12.52 -4.34 -8.05
CA GLY A 408 -13.65 -4.71 -7.21
C GLY A 408 -13.34 -4.89 -5.72
N SER A 409 -12.22 -4.39 -5.18
CA SER A 409 -11.84 -4.62 -3.78
C SER A 409 -11.93 -6.12 -3.42
N CYS A 410 -11.36 -6.95 -4.28
CA CYS A 410 -11.49 -8.41 -4.28
C CYS A 410 -11.37 -9.01 -2.88
N THR A 411 -12.43 -9.66 -2.39
CA THR A 411 -12.54 -10.09 -0.99
C THR A 411 -11.48 -11.09 -0.59
N HIS A 412 -11.06 -11.99 -1.50
CA HIS A 412 -10.04 -13.00 -1.20
C HIS A 412 -8.60 -12.46 -1.25
N VAL A 413 -8.34 -11.31 -1.87
CA VAL A 413 -7.02 -10.64 -1.83
C VAL A 413 -6.95 -9.66 -0.67
N TRP A 414 -7.95 -8.77 -0.53
CA TRP A 414 -8.04 -7.83 0.57
C TRP A 414 -8.29 -8.51 1.93
N GLY A 415 -8.61 -9.82 1.93
CA GLY A 415 -8.67 -10.66 3.13
C GLY A 415 -7.34 -10.79 3.86
N TYR A 416 -6.23 -10.73 3.16
CA TYR A 416 -4.88 -10.92 3.70
C TYR A 416 -4.22 -9.64 4.21
N GLU A 417 -4.74 -8.45 3.86
CA GLU A 417 -4.10 -7.20 4.21
C GLU A 417 -4.42 -6.77 5.66
N HIS A 418 -3.45 -6.12 6.30
CA HIS A 418 -3.58 -5.64 7.67
C HIS A 418 -3.28 -4.15 7.85
N ALA A 419 -2.61 -3.51 6.88
CA ALA A 419 -2.17 -2.12 7.00
C ALA A 419 -3.34 -1.14 7.12
N THR A 420 -4.41 -1.32 6.33
CA THR A 420 -5.55 -0.39 6.33
C THR A 420 -6.25 -0.35 7.68
N ALA A 421 -6.55 -1.53 8.26
CA ALA A 421 -7.24 -1.60 9.55
C ALA A 421 -6.42 -0.99 10.69
N HIS A 422 -5.12 -1.22 10.69
CA HIS A 422 -4.22 -0.75 11.74
C HIS A 422 -3.82 0.71 11.60
N LEU A 423 -3.73 1.25 10.38
CA LEU A 423 -3.30 2.64 10.14
C LEU A 423 -4.46 3.61 9.93
N PHE A 424 -5.51 3.18 9.24
CA PHE A 424 -6.64 4.00 8.81
C PHE A 424 -7.96 3.25 9.03
N GLY A 425 -8.29 2.98 10.29
CA GLY A 425 -9.45 2.19 10.67
C GLY A 425 -10.78 2.69 10.10
N SER A 426 -10.91 3.99 9.82
CA SER A 426 -12.09 4.55 9.15
C SER A 426 -12.23 4.03 7.72
N LEU A 427 -11.13 3.88 6.97
CA LEU A 427 -11.15 3.33 5.61
C LEU A 427 -11.47 1.83 5.61
N ALA A 428 -10.91 1.09 6.59
CA ALA A 428 -11.21 -0.34 6.74
C ALA A 428 -12.69 -0.58 7.06
N ARG A 429 -13.26 0.19 8.01
CA ARG A 429 -14.69 0.11 8.34
C ARG A 429 -15.59 0.53 7.17
N ASP A 430 -15.18 1.50 6.37
CA ASP A 430 -15.90 1.88 5.16
C ASP A 430 -15.91 0.75 4.13
N MET A 431 -14.77 0.10 3.91
CA MET A 431 -14.67 -1.06 3.02
C MET A 431 -15.58 -2.22 3.50
N ARG A 432 -15.61 -2.50 4.83
CA ARG A 432 -16.54 -3.51 5.40
C ARG A 432 -18.00 -3.10 5.22
N ALA A 433 -18.32 -1.83 5.46
CA ALA A 433 -19.68 -1.33 5.23
C ALA A 433 -20.09 -1.50 3.76
N THR A 434 -19.22 -1.22 2.83
CA THR A 434 -19.46 -1.43 1.39
C THR A 434 -19.70 -2.91 1.07
N GLU A 435 -18.90 -3.82 1.58
CA GLU A 435 -19.06 -5.27 1.36
C GLU A 435 -20.40 -5.79 1.90
N PHE A 436 -20.77 -5.42 3.13
CA PHE A 436 -21.96 -5.97 3.76
C PHE A 436 -23.25 -5.24 3.41
N LEU A 437 -23.24 -3.93 3.23
CA LEU A 437 -24.46 -3.16 2.96
C LEU A 437 -24.78 -3.04 1.48
N HIS A 438 -23.78 -3.07 0.60
CA HIS A 438 -23.96 -2.88 -0.83
C HIS A 438 -23.71 -4.15 -1.65
N ALA A 439 -22.67 -4.92 -1.33
CA ALA A 439 -22.28 -6.11 -2.10
C ALA A 439 -22.89 -7.43 -1.57
N THR A 440 -23.51 -7.42 -0.37
CA THR A 440 -24.20 -8.59 0.20
C THR A 440 -25.71 -8.43 0.07
N ASP A 441 -26.41 -9.44 -0.44
CA ASP A 441 -27.86 -9.45 -0.53
C ASP A 441 -28.53 -9.94 0.79
N GLU A 442 -29.87 -10.03 0.78
CA GLU A 442 -30.63 -10.44 1.96
C GLU A 442 -30.49 -11.92 2.28
N ALA A 443 -30.22 -12.73 1.27
CA ALA A 443 -29.97 -14.17 1.41
C ALA A 443 -28.53 -14.47 1.86
N GLY A 444 -27.69 -13.43 2.05
CA GLY A 444 -26.29 -13.55 2.48
C GLY A 444 -25.29 -13.82 1.37
N PHE A 445 -25.70 -13.84 0.09
CA PHE A 445 -24.76 -13.88 -1.02
C PHE A 445 -23.91 -12.62 -1.03
N MET A 446 -22.60 -12.73 -0.86
CA MET A 446 -21.65 -11.64 -0.99
C MET A 446 -20.95 -11.71 -2.35
N SER A 447 -21.10 -10.66 -3.16
CA SER A 447 -20.30 -10.53 -4.38
C SER A 447 -18.82 -10.44 -4.03
N GLY A 448 -18.01 -11.35 -4.55
CA GLY A 448 -16.57 -11.39 -4.28
C GLY A 448 -15.81 -10.15 -4.77
N ARG A 449 -16.44 -9.38 -5.66
CA ARG A 449 -15.95 -8.11 -6.21
C ARG A 449 -17.07 -7.07 -6.22
N VAL A 450 -16.77 -5.85 -5.82
CA VAL A 450 -17.70 -4.73 -5.82
C VAL A 450 -17.64 -4.02 -7.17
N GLU A 451 -18.74 -3.98 -7.91
CA GLU A 451 -18.84 -3.15 -9.10
C GLU A 451 -19.24 -1.71 -8.73
N LEU A 452 -18.93 -0.74 -9.59
CA LEU A 452 -19.19 0.69 -9.37
C LEU A 452 -20.01 1.29 -10.53
N PRO A 453 -20.87 2.30 -10.27
CA PRO A 453 -21.24 2.87 -8.96
C PRO A 453 -21.89 1.83 -8.03
N LEU A 454 -22.12 2.20 -6.75
CA LEU A 454 -22.54 1.24 -5.71
C LEU A 454 -23.93 0.60 -5.93
N ASP A 455 -24.78 1.18 -6.77
CA ASP A 455 -26.03 0.53 -7.23
C ASP A 455 -25.78 -0.74 -8.07
N ARG A 456 -24.54 -0.93 -8.54
CA ARG A 456 -24.04 -2.09 -9.31
C ARG A 456 -23.23 -3.08 -8.46
N ALA A 457 -23.05 -2.82 -7.18
CA ALA A 457 -22.08 -3.53 -6.32
C ALA A 457 -22.17 -5.07 -6.39
N ARG A 458 -23.36 -5.63 -6.68
CA ARG A 458 -23.64 -7.07 -6.75
C ARG A 458 -23.61 -7.68 -8.16
N GLU A 459 -23.21 -6.93 -9.19
CA GLU A 459 -23.28 -7.41 -10.58
C GLU A 459 -22.24 -8.50 -10.92
N TYR A 460 -21.17 -8.63 -10.14
CA TYR A 460 -20.13 -9.67 -10.36
C TYR A 460 -20.67 -11.10 -10.20
N ARG A 461 -21.63 -11.34 -9.30
CA ARG A 461 -22.40 -12.58 -9.13
C ARG A 461 -21.61 -13.89 -8.90
N LEU A 462 -20.45 -13.79 -8.28
CA LEU A 462 -19.67 -14.93 -7.81
C LEU A 462 -19.22 -14.67 -6.38
N ALA A 463 -19.52 -15.59 -5.47
CA ALA A 463 -19.06 -15.53 -4.09
C ALA A 463 -17.67 -16.18 -3.99
N HIS A 464 -16.77 -15.56 -3.22
CA HIS A 464 -15.48 -16.12 -2.89
C HIS A 464 -15.55 -16.74 -1.49
N ALA A 465 -15.35 -18.05 -1.39
CA ALA A 465 -15.58 -18.77 -0.13
C ALA A 465 -14.63 -18.29 1.00
N ASP A 466 -13.34 -18.22 0.72
CA ASP A 466 -12.34 -17.65 1.62
C ASP A 466 -12.56 -16.14 1.87
N GLY A 467 -12.93 -15.42 0.82
CA GLY A 467 -13.19 -13.99 0.86
C GLY A 467 -14.36 -13.61 1.77
N GLN A 468 -15.49 -14.30 1.63
CA GLN A 468 -16.70 -14.06 2.45
C GLN A 468 -16.43 -14.40 3.92
N MET A 469 -15.76 -15.50 4.21
CA MET A 469 -15.40 -15.88 5.59
C MET A 469 -14.38 -14.91 6.20
N SER A 470 -13.37 -14.51 5.42
CA SER A 470 -12.41 -13.50 5.88
C SER A 470 -13.05 -12.13 6.15
N ALA A 471 -14.07 -11.75 5.37
CA ALA A 471 -14.81 -10.50 5.58
C ALA A 471 -15.52 -10.49 6.95
N ILE A 472 -16.10 -11.61 7.38
CA ILE A 472 -16.73 -11.77 8.69
C ILE A 472 -15.70 -11.61 9.81
N MET A 473 -14.53 -12.25 9.72
CA MET A 473 -13.44 -12.08 10.69
C MET A 473 -12.95 -10.64 10.76
N ARG A 474 -12.89 -9.97 9.62
CA ARG A 474 -12.48 -8.55 9.55
C ARG A 474 -13.49 -7.61 10.20
N VAL A 475 -14.79 -7.92 10.18
CA VAL A 475 -15.78 -7.15 10.97
C VAL A 475 -15.45 -7.21 12.46
N LEU A 476 -15.10 -8.38 12.99
CA LEU A 476 -14.66 -8.51 14.38
C LEU A 476 -13.40 -7.66 14.65
N ARG A 477 -12.38 -7.75 13.78
CA ARG A 477 -11.15 -6.98 13.90
C ARG A 477 -11.39 -5.47 13.96
N GLU A 478 -12.14 -4.93 12.99
CA GLU A 478 -12.44 -3.50 12.91
C GLU A 478 -13.34 -3.04 14.07
N TRP A 479 -14.24 -3.88 14.53
CA TRP A 479 -15.06 -3.58 15.71
C TRP A 479 -14.22 -3.54 16.98
N HIS A 480 -13.40 -4.55 17.26
CA HIS A 480 -12.49 -4.55 18.41
C HIS A 480 -11.53 -3.34 18.35
N LEU A 481 -10.87 -3.08 17.22
CA LEU A 481 -9.96 -1.94 17.08
C LEU A 481 -10.63 -0.57 17.29
N SER A 482 -11.91 -0.44 16.96
CA SER A 482 -12.63 0.84 17.06
C SER A 482 -13.47 0.99 18.33
N GLY A 483 -13.98 -0.11 18.91
CA GLY A 483 -14.97 -0.09 19.98
C GLY A 483 -16.37 0.37 19.55
N ASP A 484 -16.63 0.49 18.22
CA ASP A 484 -17.89 1.02 17.69
C ASP A 484 -18.97 -0.04 17.57
N SER A 485 -19.65 -0.34 18.68
CA SER A 485 -20.74 -1.32 18.70
C SER A 485 -21.98 -0.86 17.93
N ALA A 486 -22.16 0.44 17.70
CA ALA A 486 -23.25 0.93 16.84
C ALA A 486 -23.00 0.57 15.37
N TRP A 487 -21.74 0.67 14.92
CA TRP A 487 -21.34 0.23 13.59
C TRP A 487 -21.51 -1.28 13.43
N LEU A 488 -21.11 -2.10 14.41
CA LEU A 488 -21.33 -3.55 14.41
C LEU A 488 -22.83 -3.86 14.28
N LYS A 489 -23.68 -3.27 15.13
CA LYS A 489 -25.12 -3.49 15.14
C LYS A 489 -25.77 -3.19 13.78
N ARG A 490 -25.28 -2.15 13.08
CA ARG A 490 -25.78 -1.79 11.73
C ARG A 490 -25.43 -2.86 10.69
N LEU A 491 -24.24 -3.46 10.77
CA LEU A 491 -23.80 -4.48 9.80
C LEU A 491 -24.33 -5.88 10.12
N TRP A 492 -24.63 -6.15 11.39
CA TRP A 492 -24.87 -7.48 11.91
C TRP A 492 -25.91 -8.30 11.14
N PRO A 493 -27.08 -7.77 10.73
CA PRO A 493 -28.04 -8.57 9.97
C PRO A 493 -27.44 -9.17 8.69
N ARG A 494 -26.60 -8.41 7.99
CA ARG A 494 -25.91 -8.86 6.77
C ARG A 494 -24.74 -9.79 7.08
N VAL A 495 -24.02 -9.56 8.16
CA VAL A 495 -22.92 -10.45 8.62
C VAL A 495 -23.48 -11.82 8.97
N LYS A 496 -24.56 -11.86 9.73
CA LYS A 496 -25.25 -13.09 10.10
C LYS A 496 -25.77 -13.85 8.87
N ALA A 497 -26.44 -13.15 7.94
CA ALA A 497 -26.90 -13.73 6.68
C ALA A 497 -25.74 -14.27 5.83
N ALA A 498 -24.62 -13.54 5.76
CA ALA A 498 -23.44 -13.96 5.00
C ALA A 498 -22.79 -15.23 5.58
N LEU A 499 -22.80 -15.42 6.90
CA LEU A 499 -22.35 -16.70 7.50
C LEU A 499 -23.36 -17.81 7.19
N ALA A 500 -24.64 -17.57 7.43
CA ALA A 500 -25.70 -18.56 7.17
C ALA A 500 -25.84 -18.95 5.69
N PHE A 501 -25.30 -18.15 4.78
CA PHE A 501 -25.22 -18.49 3.36
C PHE A 501 -24.47 -19.80 3.10
N ALA A 502 -23.50 -20.16 3.94
CA ALA A 502 -22.80 -21.44 3.87
C ALA A 502 -23.72 -22.64 4.04
N TRP A 503 -24.80 -22.50 4.82
CA TRP A 503 -25.73 -23.56 5.26
C TRP A 503 -26.88 -23.82 4.28
N ARG A 504 -26.93 -23.11 3.16
CA ARG A 504 -27.96 -23.30 2.13
C ARG A 504 -27.80 -24.63 1.42
N ALA A 505 -28.90 -25.18 0.90
CA ALA A 505 -28.86 -26.38 0.06
C ALA A 505 -27.91 -26.21 -1.14
N GLY A 506 -26.97 -27.15 -1.32
CA GLY A 506 -25.89 -27.04 -2.33
C GLY A 506 -24.86 -25.96 -2.05
N GLY A 507 -24.83 -25.43 -0.83
CA GLY A 507 -23.86 -24.48 -0.29
C GLY A 507 -22.56 -25.14 0.18
N TRP A 508 -21.83 -24.41 1.03
CA TRP A 508 -20.50 -24.82 1.48
C TRP A 508 -20.52 -25.75 2.71
N ASP A 509 -21.53 -25.64 3.57
CA ASP A 509 -21.74 -26.45 4.78
C ASP A 509 -23.25 -26.70 4.88
N ALA A 510 -23.80 -27.45 3.90
CA ALA A 510 -25.25 -27.61 3.74
C ALA A 510 -25.90 -28.50 4.81
N ASP A 511 -25.17 -29.40 5.41
CA ASP A 511 -25.57 -30.30 6.50
C ASP A 511 -25.31 -29.68 7.89
N GLN A 512 -24.67 -28.52 7.95
CA GLN A 512 -24.37 -27.77 9.17
C GLN A 512 -23.58 -28.59 10.19
N ASP A 513 -22.51 -29.22 9.73
CA ASP A 513 -21.57 -29.93 10.59
C ASP A 513 -20.32 -29.14 10.96
N GLY A 514 -20.15 -27.93 10.37
CA GLY A 514 -19.00 -27.06 10.60
C GLY A 514 -17.81 -27.37 9.70
N VAL A 515 -17.98 -28.22 8.68
CA VAL A 515 -16.96 -28.55 7.67
C VAL A 515 -17.34 -27.96 6.34
N MET A 516 -16.49 -27.11 5.77
CA MET A 516 -16.75 -26.55 4.43
C MET A 516 -16.46 -27.59 3.35
N GLU A 517 -17.46 -27.83 2.55
CA GLU A 517 -17.45 -28.75 1.40
C GLU A 517 -17.96 -28.01 0.12
N GLY A 518 -18.50 -28.76 -0.83
CA GLY A 518 -19.13 -28.19 -2.03
C GLY A 518 -18.15 -27.45 -2.92
N CYS A 519 -18.66 -26.44 -3.64
CA CYS A 519 -17.94 -25.67 -4.65
C CYS A 519 -17.40 -24.36 -4.06
N GLN A 520 -16.09 -24.26 -3.91
CA GLN A 520 -15.42 -23.18 -3.19
C GLN A 520 -14.50 -22.41 -4.12
N HIS A 521 -15.03 -21.35 -4.75
CA HIS A 521 -14.18 -20.36 -5.46
C HIS A 521 -13.32 -19.61 -4.46
N ASN A 522 -12.01 -19.50 -4.74
CA ASN A 522 -11.03 -19.01 -3.78
C ASN A 522 -9.91 -18.20 -4.44
N THR A 523 -8.91 -17.80 -3.66
CA THR A 523 -7.82 -16.90 -4.05
C THR A 523 -6.92 -17.44 -5.17
N GLU A 524 -7.06 -18.70 -5.55
CA GLU A 524 -6.38 -19.28 -6.72
C GLU A 524 -7.17 -19.07 -8.03
N ASP A 525 -8.28 -18.33 -8.00
CA ASP A 525 -9.20 -18.10 -9.12
C ASP A 525 -9.84 -19.40 -9.68
N VAL A 526 -9.92 -20.43 -8.85
CA VAL A 526 -10.48 -21.75 -9.18
C VAL A 526 -11.44 -22.24 -8.10
N GLU A 527 -12.25 -23.26 -8.40
CA GLU A 527 -13.11 -23.90 -7.44
C GLU A 527 -12.43 -25.15 -6.85
N TYR A 528 -12.31 -25.19 -5.51
CA TYR A 528 -12.02 -26.42 -4.78
C TYR A 528 -13.33 -27.15 -4.46
N TYR A 529 -13.28 -28.45 -4.49
CA TYR A 529 -14.41 -29.33 -4.17
C TYR A 529 -14.04 -30.21 -2.97
N GLY A 530 -14.86 -30.13 -1.92
CA GLY A 530 -14.65 -30.85 -0.67
C GLY A 530 -13.79 -30.11 0.34
N PRO A 531 -13.63 -30.72 1.53
CA PRO A 531 -12.92 -30.09 2.64
C PRO A 531 -11.46 -29.82 2.29
N ASN A 532 -11.00 -28.59 2.60
CA ASN A 532 -9.62 -28.19 2.42
C ASN A 532 -9.18 -27.19 3.51
N PRO A 533 -7.88 -27.14 3.84
CA PRO A 533 -7.40 -26.31 4.94
C PRO A 533 -7.52 -24.81 4.65
N LEU A 534 -7.33 -24.37 3.39
CA LEU A 534 -7.38 -22.96 3.05
C LEU A 534 -8.72 -22.36 3.47
N VAL A 535 -9.81 -22.82 2.86
CA VAL A 535 -11.14 -22.24 3.09
C VAL A 535 -11.72 -22.66 4.45
N GLY A 536 -11.50 -23.90 4.86
CA GLY A 536 -12.01 -24.43 6.13
C GLY A 536 -11.50 -23.67 7.36
N VAL A 537 -10.21 -23.27 7.37
CA VAL A 537 -9.67 -22.49 8.51
C VAL A 537 -10.22 -21.06 8.54
N TRP A 538 -10.48 -20.44 7.39
CA TRP A 538 -11.22 -19.17 7.35
C TRP A 538 -12.64 -19.30 7.89
N TYR A 539 -13.33 -20.41 7.56
CA TYR A 539 -14.68 -20.68 8.06
C TYR A 539 -14.71 -20.87 9.59
N LEU A 540 -13.80 -21.67 10.13
CA LEU A 540 -13.67 -21.83 11.58
C LEU A 540 -13.45 -20.48 12.27
N GLY A 541 -12.62 -19.62 11.69
CA GLY A 541 -12.41 -18.26 12.17
C GLY A 541 -13.67 -17.40 12.09
N ALA A 542 -14.45 -17.51 11.02
CA ALA A 542 -15.70 -16.78 10.85
C ALA A 542 -16.77 -17.22 11.86
N LEU A 543 -16.89 -18.53 12.15
CA LEU A 543 -17.76 -19.07 13.19
C LEU A 543 -17.40 -18.52 14.57
N ARG A 544 -16.13 -18.51 14.94
CA ARG A 544 -15.67 -17.94 16.23
C ARG A 544 -15.90 -16.44 16.30
N ALA A 545 -15.62 -15.71 15.22
CA ALA A 545 -15.87 -14.27 15.16
C ALA A 545 -17.37 -13.95 15.30
N ALA A 546 -18.20 -14.68 14.59
CA ALA A 546 -19.67 -14.51 14.67
C ALA A 546 -20.22 -14.89 16.03
N GLN A 547 -19.70 -15.93 16.68
CA GLN A 547 -20.05 -16.27 18.06
C GLN A 547 -19.84 -15.09 19.00
N ILE A 548 -18.65 -14.46 19.01
CA ILE A 548 -18.32 -13.33 19.89
C ILE A 548 -19.21 -12.12 19.59
N MET A 549 -19.44 -11.81 18.33
CA MET A 549 -20.32 -10.71 17.93
C MET A 549 -21.78 -10.95 18.35
N ALA A 550 -22.28 -12.19 18.18
CA ALA A 550 -23.62 -12.59 18.60
C ALA A 550 -23.79 -12.55 20.14
N GLU A 551 -22.80 -13.01 20.90
CA GLU A 551 -22.79 -12.93 22.37
C GLU A 551 -22.92 -11.47 22.83
N HIS A 552 -22.13 -10.56 22.24
CA HIS A 552 -22.19 -9.13 22.54
C HIS A 552 -23.55 -8.51 22.21
N LEU A 553 -24.19 -8.96 21.14
CA LEU A 553 -25.50 -8.47 20.70
C LEU A 553 -26.71 -9.17 21.39
N GLY A 554 -26.46 -10.13 22.25
CA GLY A 554 -27.48 -10.86 22.99
C GLY A 554 -28.18 -11.99 22.20
N GLU A 555 -27.63 -12.36 21.04
CA GLU A 555 -28.17 -13.45 20.20
C GLU A 555 -27.63 -14.83 20.63
N THR A 556 -27.97 -15.26 21.84
CA THR A 556 -27.38 -16.45 22.51
C THR A 556 -27.59 -17.76 21.74
N ALA A 557 -28.73 -17.94 21.07
CA ALA A 557 -29.01 -19.14 20.28
C ALA A 557 -28.08 -19.24 19.07
N PHE A 558 -27.89 -18.12 18.34
CA PHE A 558 -26.98 -18.10 17.20
C PHE A 558 -25.51 -18.25 17.63
N ALA A 559 -25.15 -17.66 18.76
CA ALA A 559 -23.81 -17.84 19.33
C ALA A 559 -23.54 -19.31 19.70
N ALA A 560 -24.53 -20.00 20.30
CA ALA A 560 -24.41 -21.42 20.63
C ALA A 560 -24.28 -22.30 19.36
N GLN A 561 -25.05 -22.01 18.30
CA GLN A 561 -24.93 -22.69 17.00
C GLN A 561 -23.52 -22.51 16.41
N CYS A 562 -23.03 -21.27 16.33
CA CYS A 562 -21.68 -20.99 15.84
C CYS A 562 -20.61 -21.73 16.64
N ARG A 563 -20.75 -21.79 17.96
CA ARG A 563 -19.85 -22.52 18.86
C ARG A 563 -19.84 -24.01 18.54
N ALA A 564 -21.01 -24.63 18.43
CA ALA A 564 -21.14 -26.06 18.17
C ALA A 564 -20.51 -26.46 16.82
N LEU A 565 -20.80 -25.68 15.76
CA LEU A 565 -20.21 -25.86 14.44
C LEU A 565 -18.68 -25.70 14.45
N PHE A 566 -18.18 -24.67 15.13
CA PHE A 566 -16.74 -24.47 15.30
C PHE A 566 -16.08 -25.65 16.00
N GLU A 567 -16.63 -26.11 17.12
CA GLU A 567 -16.04 -27.21 17.91
C GLU A 567 -16.04 -28.53 17.14
N HIS A 568 -17.10 -28.82 16.39
CA HIS A 568 -17.15 -30.01 15.54
C HIS A 568 -16.16 -29.89 14.37
N GLY A 569 -16.25 -28.82 13.57
CA GLY A 569 -15.41 -28.62 12.39
C GLY A 569 -13.91 -28.60 12.72
N SER A 570 -13.53 -27.95 13.84
CA SER A 570 -12.13 -27.92 14.31
C SER A 570 -11.61 -29.32 14.61
N ARG A 571 -12.37 -30.12 15.36
CA ARG A 571 -12.00 -31.53 15.65
C ARG A 571 -11.95 -32.38 14.40
N TRP A 572 -12.92 -32.19 13.50
CA TRP A 572 -13.02 -32.93 12.25
C TRP A 572 -11.79 -32.66 11.36
N MET A 573 -11.43 -31.39 11.15
CA MET A 573 -10.26 -31.01 10.34
C MET A 573 -8.95 -31.58 10.90
N ASP A 574 -8.76 -31.51 12.22
CA ASP A 574 -7.58 -32.08 12.88
C ASP A 574 -7.50 -33.61 12.76
N ALA A 575 -8.65 -34.29 12.68
CA ALA A 575 -8.71 -35.74 12.58
C ALA A 575 -8.57 -36.27 11.14
N HIS A 576 -9.11 -35.54 10.14
CA HIS A 576 -9.27 -36.05 8.78
C HIS A 576 -8.33 -35.39 7.76
N LEU A 577 -8.02 -34.08 7.93
CA LEU A 577 -7.18 -33.39 6.96
C LEU A 577 -5.70 -33.33 7.37
N PHE A 578 -5.37 -33.55 8.64
CA PHE A 578 -3.99 -33.53 9.11
C PHE A 578 -3.30 -34.88 8.87
N ASN A 579 -2.35 -34.93 7.94
CA ASN A 579 -1.66 -36.17 7.55
C ASN A 579 -0.49 -36.56 8.49
N GLY A 580 -0.33 -35.88 9.64
CA GLY A 580 0.78 -36.07 10.58
C GLY A 580 1.88 -35.01 10.44
N ASP A 581 1.94 -34.29 9.32
CA ASP A 581 2.92 -33.26 9.00
C ASP A 581 2.27 -31.91 8.62
N TYR A 582 1.29 -31.91 7.71
CA TYR A 582 0.56 -30.72 7.28
C TYR A 582 -0.90 -31.09 6.95
N TYR A 583 -1.74 -30.10 6.57
CA TYR A 583 -3.13 -30.33 6.20
C TYR A 583 -3.28 -30.49 4.68
N GLU A 584 -4.06 -31.48 4.26
CA GLU A 584 -4.36 -31.83 2.87
C GLU A 584 -5.81 -31.48 2.49
N GLN A 585 -6.13 -31.46 1.20
CA GLN A 585 -7.49 -31.38 0.71
C GLN A 585 -8.05 -32.81 0.51
N GLU A 586 -9.25 -33.06 0.99
CA GLU A 586 -10.06 -34.21 0.58
C GLU A 586 -10.95 -33.79 -0.58
N VAL A 587 -10.66 -34.29 -1.79
CA VAL A 587 -11.42 -33.93 -2.98
C VAL A 587 -12.75 -34.68 -3.00
N ARG A 588 -13.87 -33.98 -2.88
CA ARG A 588 -15.26 -34.52 -2.94
C ARG A 588 -16.05 -33.77 -4.01
N PRO A 589 -15.98 -34.18 -5.27
CA PRO A 589 -16.67 -33.49 -6.34
C PRO A 589 -18.19 -33.70 -6.27
N PRO A 590 -19.00 -32.74 -6.74
CA PRO A 590 -20.44 -32.91 -6.79
C PRO A 590 -20.83 -33.98 -7.84
N LEU A 591 -21.90 -34.70 -7.60
CA LEU A 591 -22.41 -35.69 -8.57
C LEU A 591 -22.73 -35.05 -9.95
N ARG A 592 -23.16 -33.81 -9.94
CA ARG A 592 -23.45 -32.98 -11.11
C ARG A 592 -23.33 -31.50 -10.78
N PHE A 593 -22.89 -30.70 -11.73
CA PHE A 593 -22.76 -29.23 -11.50
C PHE A 593 -24.10 -28.53 -11.21
N ALA A 594 -25.22 -29.08 -11.65
CA ALA A 594 -26.56 -28.57 -11.35
C ALA A 594 -26.91 -28.66 -9.85
N ALA A 595 -26.18 -29.44 -9.05
CA ALA A 595 -26.37 -29.52 -7.60
C ALA A 595 -25.67 -28.36 -6.86
N VAL A 596 -24.77 -27.64 -7.51
CA VAL A 596 -24.07 -26.49 -6.94
C VAL A 596 -25.02 -25.30 -6.87
N ALA A 597 -25.10 -24.66 -5.72
CA ALA A 597 -25.94 -23.48 -5.55
C ALA A 597 -25.52 -22.33 -6.47
N PRO A 598 -26.47 -21.50 -6.94
CA PRO A 598 -26.15 -20.35 -7.79
C PRO A 598 -25.17 -19.38 -7.12
N GLY A 599 -24.20 -18.88 -7.91
CA GLY A 599 -23.19 -17.90 -7.47
C GLY A 599 -21.95 -18.49 -6.79
N LEU A 600 -21.86 -19.84 -6.69
CA LEU A 600 -20.67 -20.50 -6.09
C LEU A 600 -19.68 -20.98 -7.13
N ARG A 601 -20.09 -21.09 -8.39
CA ARG A 601 -19.26 -21.54 -9.50
C ARG A 601 -19.10 -20.44 -10.54
N ALA A 602 -17.87 -20.19 -11.00
CA ALA A 602 -17.60 -19.27 -12.08
C ALA A 602 -18.30 -19.73 -13.37
N ALA A 603 -18.97 -18.79 -14.04
CA ALA A 603 -19.49 -19.10 -15.37
C ALA A 603 -18.33 -19.36 -16.35
N PRO A 604 -18.48 -20.25 -17.36
CA PRO A 604 -17.40 -20.56 -18.31
C PRO A 604 -16.81 -19.34 -19.05
N ARG A 605 -17.52 -18.20 -19.05
CA ARG A 605 -17.08 -16.94 -19.67
C ARG A 605 -16.30 -16.03 -18.71
N MET A 606 -16.19 -16.37 -17.43
CA MET A 606 -15.57 -15.52 -16.40
C MET A 606 -14.08 -15.82 -16.14
N GLY A 607 -13.53 -16.81 -16.83
CA GLY A 607 -12.14 -17.22 -16.71
C GLY A 607 -11.95 -18.74 -16.75
N PRO A 608 -10.71 -19.22 -16.67
CA PRO A 608 -10.39 -20.66 -16.79
C PRO A 608 -10.78 -21.49 -15.55
N GLY A 609 -11.38 -20.89 -14.51
CA GLY A 609 -11.48 -21.43 -13.15
C GLY A 609 -12.46 -22.56 -12.89
N GLY A 610 -13.32 -22.92 -13.83
CA GLY A 610 -14.31 -23.99 -13.62
C GLY A 610 -13.84 -25.33 -14.15
N ALA A 611 -13.97 -26.41 -13.34
CA ALA A 611 -13.77 -27.77 -13.81
C ALA A 611 -14.74 -28.11 -14.96
N HIS A 612 -14.26 -28.88 -15.95
CA HIS A 612 -15.06 -29.32 -17.10
C HIS A 612 -15.90 -30.57 -16.78
N ASP A 613 -15.30 -31.51 -16.06
CA ASP A 613 -15.99 -32.75 -15.60
C ASP A 613 -16.12 -32.73 -14.07
N PRO A 614 -17.33 -32.81 -13.52
CA PRO A 614 -17.52 -32.89 -12.06
C PRO A 614 -16.97 -34.17 -11.43
N ARG A 615 -16.74 -35.26 -12.23
CA ARG A 615 -16.22 -36.50 -11.72
C ARG A 615 -14.70 -36.53 -11.57
N ASP A 616 -13.99 -35.67 -12.32
CA ASP A 616 -12.53 -35.49 -12.26
C ASP A 616 -12.20 -34.01 -12.38
N PRO A 617 -12.46 -33.20 -11.31
CA PRO A 617 -12.30 -31.76 -11.37
C PRO A 617 -10.82 -31.38 -11.46
N GLU A 618 -10.48 -30.56 -12.46
CA GLU A 618 -9.16 -29.95 -12.59
C GLU A 618 -8.90 -28.95 -11.46
N PHE A 619 -7.66 -28.53 -11.32
CA PHE A 619 -7.18 -27.46 -10.46
C PHE A 619 -7.32 -27.75 -8.95
N GLN A 620 -7.45 -29.01 -8.56
CA GLN A 620 -7.49 -29.34 -7.13
C GLN A 620 -6.09 -29.36 -6.51
N VAL A 621 -6.01 -29.16 -5.21
CA VAL A 621 -4.76 -29.25 -4.43
C VAL A 621 -4.46 -30.72 -4.09
N GLY A 622 -5.47 -31.49 -3.67
CA GLY A 622 -5.29 -32.84 -3.20
C GLY A 622 -4.29 -32.90 -2.04
N ARG A 623 -3.24 -33.73 -2.18
CA ARG A 623 -2.22 -33.95 -1.16
C ARG A 623 -1.08 -32.92 -1.16
N GLY A 624 -1.31 -31.75 -1.75
CA GLY A 624 -0.33 -30.67 -1.78
C GLY A 624 -0.16 -29.94 -0.45
N CYS A 625 1.10 -29.63 -0.10
CA CYS A 625 1.45 -28.77 1.02
C CYS A 625 1.33 -27.29 0.59
N ARG A 626 0.26 -26.63 0.96
CA ARG A 626 0.05 -25.21 0.64
C ARG A 626 0.69 -24.27 1.64
N VAL A 627 1.20 -23.12 1.16
CA VAL A 627 1.84 -22.10 2.01
C VAL A 627 0.83 -21.38 2.89
N ASP A 628 -0.39 -21.16 2.42
CA ASP A 628 -1.45 -20.40 3.07
C ASP A 628 -2.56 -21.26 3.72
N GLN A 629 -2.31 -22.57 3.89
CA GLN A 629 -3.25 -23.50 4.54
C GLN A 629 -3.69 -23.05 5.95
N LEU A 630 -2.92 -22.16 6.57
CA LEU A 630 -3.19 -21.61 7.91
C LEU A 630 -3.46 -20.10 7.89
N ALA A 631 -3.83 -19.50 6.74
CA ALA A 631 -4.09 -18.06 6.65
C ALA A 631 -5.23 -17.61 7.60
N GLY A 632 -6.31 -18.40 7.71
CA GLY A 632 -7.39 -18.16 8.67
C GLY A 632 -6.91 -18.23 10.13
N GLN A 633 -5.95 -19.11 10.46
CA GLN A 633 -5.34 -19.17 11.79
C GLN A 633 -4.50 -17.92 12.11
N VAL A 634 -3.77 -17.38 11.13
CA VAL A 634 -3.02 -16.12 11.30
C VAL A 634 -3.99 -14.97 11.57
N MET A 635 -5.09 -14.89 10.81
CA MET A 635 -6.12 -13.88 11.07
C MET A 635 -6.77 -14.06 12.45
N ALA A 636 -6.99 -15.29 12.90
CA ALA A 636 -7.51 -15.57 14.24
C ALA A 636 -6.57 -15.03 15.34
N HIS A 637 -5.27 -15.17 15.19
CA HIS A 637 -4.30 -14.56 16.10
C HIS A 637 -4.37 -13.03 16.08
N VAL A 638 -4.46 -12.42 14.89
CA VAL A 638 -4.62 -10.95 14.74
C VAL A 638 -5.91 -10.47 15.42
N CYS A 639 -7.01 -11.22 15.28
CA CYS A 639 -8.30 -10.92 15.90
C CYS A 639 -8.36 -11.25 17.41
N GLY A 640 -7.35 -11.92 17.96
CA GLY A 640 -7.34 -12.36 19.35
C GLY A 640 -8.21 -13.57 19.66
N LEU A 641 -8.58 -14.36 18.65
CA LEU A 641 -9.41 -15.56 18.78
C LEU A 641 -8.64 -16.78 19.31
N GLY A 642 -7.31 -16.73 19.33
CA GLY A 642 -6.45 -17.84 19.70
C GLY A 642 -6.35 -18.90 18.60
N HIS A 643 -6.14 -20.15 19.00
CA HIS A 643 -6.02 -21.25 18.06
C HIS A 643 -7.40 -21.76 17.61
N LEU A 644 -7.55 -21.95 16.31
CA LEU A 644 -8.72 -22.56 15.66
C LEU A 644 -8.56 -24.08 15.51
N LEU A 645 -7.32 -24.55 15.45
CA LEU A 645 -6.90 -25.95 15.31
C LEU A 645 -5.94 -26.31 16.46
N ARG A 646 -5.61 -27.58 16.63
CA ARG A 646 -4.67 -28.03 17.68
C ARG A 646 -3.32 -27.31 17.54
N PRO A 647 -2.84 -26.64 18.60
CA PRO A 647 -1.57 -25.88 18.51
C PRO A 647 -0.37 -26.71 18.05
N ALA A 648 -0.32 -27.99 18.41
CA ALA A 648 0.73 -28.89 17.96
C ALA A 648 0.71 -29.14 16.43
N HIS A 649 -0.49 -29.30 15.87
CA HIS A 649 -0.67 -29.47 14.41
C HIS A 649 -0.35 -28.17 13.66
N VAL A 650 -0.78 -27.02 14.17
CA VAL A 650 -0.44 -25.71 13.62
C VAL A 650 1.09 -25.55 13.53
N ARG A 651 1.82 -25.81 14.61
CA ARG A 651 3.29 -25.73 14.63
C ARG A 651 3.96 -26.71 13.69
N LYS A 652 3.45 -27.93 13.58
CA LYS A 652 3.98 -28.95 12.63
C LYS A 652 3.73 -28.50 11.18
N ALA A 653 2.52 -28.03 10.85
CA ALA A 653 2.20 -27.57 9.50
C ALA A 653 3.06 -26.37 9.06
N LEU A 654 3.29 -25.38 9.94
CA LEU A 654 4.22 -24.29 9.66
C LEU A 654 5.65 -24.79 9.41
N ALA A 655 6.11 -25.79 10.17
CA ALA A 655 7.42 -26.42 9.96
C ALA A 655 7.49 -27.16 8.61
N ALA A 656 6.42 -27.89 8.27
CA ALA A 656 6.32 -28.62 7.01
C ALA A 656 6.33 -27.67 5.79
N ILE A 657 5.60 -26.54 5.87
CA ILE A 657 5.63 -25.52 4.81
C ILE A 657 7.07 -25.05 4.56
N LEU A 658 7.82 -24.72 5.58
CA LEU A 658 9.22 -24.29 5.42
C LEU A 658 10.10 -25.41 4.84
N ARG A 659 9.92 -26.64 5.30
CA ARG A 659 10.70 -27.80 4.85
C ARG A 659 10.43 -28.15 3.39
N HIS A 660 9.17 -28.09 2.98
CA HIS A 660 8.75 -28.59 1.67
C HIS A 660 8.66 -27.48 0.60
N ASN A 661 8.26 -26.27 0.97
CA ASN A 661 7.98 -25.22 -0.01
C ASN A 661 9.12 -24.23 -0.18
N ARG A 662 10.03 -24.06 0.83
CA ARG A 662 11.15 -23.15 0.67
C ARG A 662 12.14 -23.65 -0.37
N ARG A 663 12.54 -22.76 -1.28
CA ARG A 663 13.62 -22.98 -2.25
C ARG A 663 14.68 -21.90 -2.11
N ALA A 664 15.96 -22.29 -2.09
CA ALA A 664 17.10 -21.44 -2.05
C ALA A 664 18.35 -22.21 -2.49
N PRO A 665 18.94 -21.92 -3.65
CA PRO A 665 18.48 -21.01 -4.70
C PRO A 665 17.36 -21.61 -5.55
N LEU A 666 16.82 -20.81 -6.51
CA LEU A 666 15.75 -21.19 -7.43
C LEU A 666 16.22 -21.64 -8.82
N TYR A 667 17.53 -21.80 -9.06
CA TYR A 667 18.06 -22.17 -10.39
C TYR A 667 17.46 -23.43 -11.01
N SER A 668 17.15 -24.43 -10.20
CA SER A 668 16.56 -25.71 -10.66
C SER A 668 15.04 -25.74 -10.53
N HIS A 669 14.41 -24.65 -10.08
CA HIS A 669 12.98 -24.61 -9.90
C HIS A 669 12.25 -24.37 -11.22
N PHE A 670 11.36 -25.29 -11.59
CA PHE A 670 10.48 -25.12 -12.74
C PHE A 670 9.25 -24.30 -12.34
N ASN A 671 9.06 -23.14 -12.96
CA ASN A 671 7.85 -22.33 -12.85
C ASN A 671 7.24 -22.12 -14.25
N HIS A 672 5.99 -22.49 -14.42
CA HIS A 672 5.31 -22.46 -15.72
C HIS A 672 4.44 -21.21 -15.95
N ARG A 673 4.35 -20.32 -14.96
CA ARG A 673 3.51 -19.10 -15.04
C ARG A 673 4.31 -17.85 -14.70
N ARG A 674 3.80 -17.04 -13.74
CA ARG A 674 4.35 -15.75 -13.38
C ARG A 674 5.55 -15.93 -12.45
N THR A 675 6.62 -15.19 -12.70
CA THR A 675 7.88 -15.34 -11.98
C THR A 675 8.19 -14.12 -11.11
N TYR A 676 8.07 -14.28 -9.81
CA TYR A 676 8.34 -13.22 -8.81
C TYR A 676 9.61 -13.47 -8.00
N ALA A 677 10.18 -14.65 -8.12
CA ALA A 677 11.48 -15.02 -7.58
C ALA A 677 12.17 -15.99 -8.54
N LEU A 678 13.48 -15.86 -8.74
CA LEU A 678 14.23 -16.69 -9.72
C LEU A 678 15.73 -16.73 -9.40
N SER A 679 16.45 -17.59 -10.10
CA SER A 679 17.90 -17.70 -10.10
C SER A 679 18.50 -17.97 -8.72
N ASP A 680 19.35 -17.06 -8.20
CA ASP A 680 20.03 -17.16 -6.91
C ASP A 680 19.15 -16.72 -5.72
N GLU A 681 17.89 -16.32 -5.97
CA GLU A 681 16.98 -15.86 -4.95
C GLU A 681 16.43 -17.02 -4.09
N ALA A 682 15.90 -16.66 -2.93
CA ALA A 682 15.16 -17.56 -2.06
C ALA A 682 13.69 -17.17 -2.01
N GLY A 683 12.79 -18.16 -1.95
CA GLY A 683 11.36 -17.94 -1.85
C GLY A 683 10.63 -19.17 -1.30
N VAL A 684 9.37 -18.96 -0.90
CA VAL A 684 8.47 -20.06 -0.48
C VAL A 684 7.39 -20.25 -1.54
N LEU A 685 7.36 -21.44 -2.15
CA LEU A 685 6.40 -21.79 -3.19
C LEU A 685 4.98 -21.83 -2.63
N THR A 686 4.00 -21.48 -3.45
CA THR A 686 2.58 -21.52 -3.06
C THR A 686 2.14 -22.94 -2.70
N CYS A 687 2.61 -23.96 -3.42
CA CYS A 687 2.29 -25.35 -3.10
C CYS A 687 3.42 -26.30 -3.59
N THR A 688 3.63 -27.39 -2.87
CA THR A 688 4.48 -28.51 -3.28
C THR A 688 3.79 -29.83 -3.01
N TYR A 689 4.30 -30.91 -3.61
CA TYR A 689 3.79 -32.28 -3.47
C TYR A 689 4.88 -33.20 -2.91
N PRO A 690 5.15 -33.14 -1.58
CA PRO A 690 6.31 -33.81 -0.98
C PRO A 690 6.27 -35.33 -1.11
N HIS A 691 5.07 -35.93 -1.13
CA HIS A 691 4.84 -37.38 -1.20
C HIS A 691 4.51 -37.86 -2.61
N GLY A 692 4.71 -37.02 -3.62
CA GLY A 692 4.22 -37.30 -4.97
C GLY A 692 2.73 -37.02 -5.11
N GLU A 693 2.04 -37.73 -5.96
CA GLU A 693 0.57 -37.64 -6.15
C GLU A 693 0.06 -36.23 -6.56
N ARG A 694 0.93 -35.47 -7.25
CA ARG A 694 0.50 -34.20 -7.83
C ARG A 694 -0.59 -34.47 -8.89
N PRO A 695 -1.77 -33.84 -8.82
CA PRO A 695 -2.79 -33.91 -9.86
C PRO A 695 -2.18 -33.59 -11.24
N ARG A 696 -2.70 -34.24 -12.29
CA ARG A 696 -2.24 -33.96 -13.66
C ARG A 696 -2.44 -32.48 -14.03
N VAL A 697 -3.57 -31.89 -13.60
CA VAL A 697 -3.88 -30.48 -13.71
C VAL A 697 -4.04 -29.91 -12.28
N PRO A 698 -2.93 -29.50 -11.63
CA PRO A 698 -2.97 -29.01 -10.25
C PRO A 698 -3.50 -27.58 -10.21
N THR A 699 -3.68 -27.05 -8.99
CA THR A 699 -3.94 -25.63 -8.77
C THR A 699 -2.96 -24.75 -9.58
N PRO A 700 -3.44 -23.71 -10.30
CA PRO A 700 -2.70 -23.10 -11.40
C PRO A 700 -1.43 -22.36 -10.97
N TYR A 701 -1.34 -21.93 -9.72
CA TYR A 701 -0.22 -21.13 -9.22
C TYR A 701 0.75 -21.92 -8.32
N TYR A 702 0.67 -23.25 -8.28
CA TYR A 702 1.39 -24.08 -7.32
C TYR A 702 2.90 -23.85 -7.28
N SER A 703 3.50 -23.47 -8.41
CA SER A 703 4.95 -23.25 -8.56
C SER A 703 5.40 -21.79 -8.37
N GLU A 704 4.48 -20.87 -8.11
CA GLU A 704 4.81 -19.45 -7.93
C GLU A 704 5.29 -19.13 -6.49
N VAL A 705 5.88 -17.96 -6.32
CA VAL A 705 6.26 -17.38 -5.02
C VAL A 705 5.51 -16.06 -4.87
N TRP A 706 4.65 -15.94 -3.85
CA TRP A 706 3.87 -14.72 -3.62
C TRP A 706 4.26 -14.06 -2.31
N THR A 707 4.76 -12.82 -2.38
CA THR A 707 5.28 -12.12 -1.19
C THR A 707 4.26 -11.97 -0.08
N GLY A 708 2.99 -11.73 -0.43
CA GLY A 708 1.92 -11.61 0.56
C GLY A 708 1.65 -12.90 1.32
N LEU A 709 1.77 -14.07 0.68
CA LEU A 709 1.66 -15.38 1.34
C LEU A 709 2.90 -15.68 2.19
N GLU A 710 4.10 -15.29 1.74
CA GLU A 710 5.32 -15.39 2.53
C GLU A 710 5.20 -14.55 3.83
N TYR A 711 4.64 -13.34 3.76
CA TYR A 711 4.37 -12.52 4.95
C TYR A 711 3.32 -13.13 5.87
N THR A 712 2.28 -13.74 5.31
CA THR A 712 1.27 -14.46 6.09
C THR A 712 1.90 -15.65 6.83
N LEU A 713 2.72 -16.44 6.14
CA LEU A 713 3.50 -17.53 6.77
C LEU A 713 4.42 -17.00 7.87
N ALA A 714 5.17 -15.92 7.60
CA ALA A 714 6.08 -15.33 8.58
C ALA A 714 5.33 -14.82 9.82
N ALA A 715 4.14 -14.23 9.67
CA ALA A 715 3.30 -13.83 10.79
C ALA A 715 2.84 -15.05 11.62
N GLY A 716 2.43 -16.13 10.96
CA GLY A 716 2.09 -17.40 11.64
C GLY A 716 3.28 -17.97 12.43
N LEU A 717 4.45 -18.02 11.83
CA LEU A 717 5.69 -18.44 12.49
C LEU A 717 6.01 -17.56 13.71
N GLN A 718 5.85 -16.24 13.58
CA GLN A 718 6.08 -15.28 14.67
C GLN A 718 5.10 -15.49 15.84
N TYR A 719 3.82 -15.72 15.57
CA TYR A 719 2.81 -16.01 16.59
C TYR A 719 3.08 -17.33 17.32
N GLU A 720 3.65 -18.34 16.64
CA GLU A 720 4.03 -19.63 17.21
C GLU A 720 5.45 -19.64 17.84
N GLY A 721 6.07 -18.46 18.00
CA GLY A 721 7.38 -18.32 18.66
C GLY A 721 8.58 -18.74 17.81
N ARG A 722 8.40 -18.94 16.50
CA ARG A 722 9.48 -19.34 15.54
C ARG A 722 10.12 -18.09 14.90
N GLU A 723 10.61 -17.19 15.74
CA GLU A 723 11.10 -15.87 15.36
C GLU A 723 12.21 -15.92 14.30
N SER A 724 13.21 -16.77 14.46
CA SER A 724 14.35 -16.84 13.54
C SER A 724 13.93 -17.24 12.12
N GLU A 725 12.96 -18.14 12.01
CA GLU A 725 12.44 -18.61 10.74
C GLU A 725 11.52 -17.57 10.08
N ALA A 726 10.68 -16.90 10.88
CA ALA A 726 9.87 -15.78 10.42
C ALA A 726 10.75 -14.67 9.82
N ARG A 727 11.82 -14.30 10.53
CA ARG A 727 12.79 -13.31 10.08
C ARG A 727 13.51 -13.75 8.80
N ALA A 728 13.87 -15.02 8.68
CA ALA A 728 14.52 -15.55 7.49
C ALA A 728 13.61 -15.47 6.25
N VAL A 729 12.30 -15.74 6.40
CA VAL A 729 11.32 -15.59 5.33
C VAL A 729 11.20 -14.13 4.89
N VAL A 730 10.99 -13.21 5.84
CA VAL A 730 10.87 -11.77 5.53
C VAL A 730 12.16 -11.22 4.93
N GLY A 731 13.32 -11.63 5.48
CA GLY A 731 14.64 -11.26 4.95
C GLY A 731 14.82 -11.68 3.49
N ALA A 732 14.35 -12.88 3.12
CA ALA A 732 14.41 -13.38 1.74
C ALA A 732 13.53 -12.52 0.80
N VAL A 733 12.31 -12.14 1.22
CA VAL A 733 11.46 -11.23 0.45
C VAL A 733 12.16 -9.89 0.23
N ARG A 734 12.68 -9.27 1.31
CA ARG A 734 13.31 -7.95 1.19
C ARG A 734 14.63 -7.97 0.42
N ALA A 735 15.36 -9.09 0.43
CA ALA A 735 16.55 -9.27 -0.39
C ALA A 735 16.24 -9.32 -1.91
N ARG A 736 15.03 -9.75 -2.29
CA ARG A 736 14.59 -9.68 -3.69
C ARG A 736 14.23 -8.26 -4.15
N HIS A 737 13.92 -7.37 -3.19
CA HIS A 737 13.51 -5.97 -3.41
C HIS A 737 14.58 -5.01 -2.87
N ASP A 738 15.78 -5.15 -3.41
CA ASP A 738 17.02 -4.50 -2.93
C ASP A 738 17.38 -3.20 -3.68
N GLY A 739 16.53 -2.73 -4.59
CA GLY A 739 16.79 -1.54 -5.42
C GLY A 739 17.68 -1.81 -6.64
N ARG A 740 18.39 -2.94 -6.69
CA ARG A 740 19.13 -3.41 -7.86
C ARG A 740 18.26 -4.35 -8.71
N ARG A 741 17.67 -5.36 -8.09
CA ARG A 741 16.83 -6.38 -8.75
C ARG A 741 15.43 -5.85 -8.99
N ARG A 742 14.78 -5.40 -7.91
CA ARG A 742 13.41 -4.88 -7.94
C ARG A 742 13.29 -3.62 -7.08
N ASN A 743 12.22 -2.88 -7.32
CA ASN A 743 11.88 -1.69 -6.55
C ASN A 743 11.53 -2.08 -5.09
N PRO A 744 12.19 -1.51 -4.07
CA PRO A 744 11.90 -1.80 -2.66
C PRO A 744 10.49 -1.39 -2.21
N PHE A 745 9.83 -0.51 -2.95
CA PHE A 745 8.52 0.05 -2.63
C PHE A 745 7.40 -0.50 -3.52
N ASP A 746 7.68 -1.58 -4.26
CA ASP A 746 6.75 -2.21 -5.19
C ASP A 746 6.94 -3.72 -5.15
N GLU A 747 6.07 -4.41 -4.42
CA GLU A 747 6.04 -5.87 -4.38
C GLU A 747 4.90 -6.37 -5.27
N PRO A 748 5.23 -6.94 -6.45
CA PRO A 748 4.23 -7.40 -7.38
C PRO A 748 3.74 -8.82 -7.08
N GLU A 749 2.49 -9.08 -7.50
CA GLU A 749 1.92 -10.42 -7.67
C GLU A 749 1.13 -10.42 -8.99
N CYS A 750 -0.18 -10.17 -9.00
CA CYS A 750 -0.88 -9.85 -10.22
C CYS A 750 -0.84 -8.33 -10.47
N GLY A 751 0.30 -7.84 -10.90
CA GLY A 751 0.57 -6.40 -11.08
C GLY A 751 1.39 -5.77 -9.96
N HIS A 752 1.76 -4.52 -10.16
CA HIS A 752 2.54 -3.68 -9.25
C HIS A 752 1.75 -3.31 -7.99
N HIS A 753 2.46 -3.03 -6.89
CA HIS A 753 1.89 -2.55 -5.62
C HIS A 753 0.68 -3.39 -5.20
N TYR A 754 0.89 -4.69 -5.10
CA TYR A 754 -0.18 -5.64 -4.85
C TYR A 754 -0.67 -5.59 -3.39
N ALA A 755 -1.99 -5.59 -3.20
CA ALA A 755 -2.60 -5.37 -1.87
C ALA A 755 -2.22 -6.45 -0.85
N ARG A 756 -2.06 -7.71 -1.26
CA ARG A 756 -1.68 -8.82 -0.39
C ARG A 756 -0.31 -8.61 0.29
N ALA A 757 0.63 -7.88 -0.31
CA ALA A 757 1.91 -7.56 0.30
C ALA A 757 1.77 -6.78 1.62
N MET A 758 0.65 -6.08 1.83
CA MET A 758 0.32 -5.43 3.11
C MET A 758 0.01 -6.40 4.24
N ALA A 759 0.01 -7.73 4.01
CA ALA A 759 0.05 -8.76 5.05
C ALA A 759 1.27 -8.60 5.96
N SER A 760 2.36 -8.01 5.47
CA SER A 760 3.56 -7.65 6.24
C SER A 760 3.26 -6.85 7.51
N TRP A 761 2.14 -6.11 7.55
CA TRP A 761 1.76 -5.32 8.72
C TRP A 761 1.35 -6.19 9.93
N ALA A 762 0.91 -7.44 9.72
CA ALA A 762 0.61 -8.37 10.82
C ALA A 762 1.83 -8.64 11.71
N LEU A 763 3.05 -8.60 11.16
CA LEU A 763 4.30 -8.81 11.88
C LEU A 763 4.54 -7.76 12.97
N VAL A 764 4.02 -6.54 12.81
CA VAL A 764 4.16 -5.45 13.80
C VAL A 764 3.48 -5.81 15.12
N GLY A 765 2.25 -6.34 15.03
CA GLY A 765 1.51 -6.82 16.21
C GLY A 765 2.06 -8.14 16.75
N ALA A 766 2.38 -9.09 15.84
CA ALA A 766 2.87 -10.41 16.22
C ALA A 766 4.18 -10.35 17.01
N TRP A 767 5.11 -9.45 16.65
CA TRP A 767 6.38 -9.26 17.36
C TRP A 767 6.24 -8.90 18.83
N SER A 768 5.31 -7.99 19.12
CA SER A 768 5.10 -7.46 20.46
C SER A 768 3.99 -8.19 21.23
N GLY A 769 3.29 -9.13 20.60
CA GLY A 769 2.08 -9.73 21.16
C GLY A 769 0.97 -8.70 21.38
N PHE A 770 1.01 -7.58 20.62
CA PHE A 770 0.05 -6.51 20.73
C PHE A 770 -1.36 -6.97 20.38
N GLY A 771 -2.31 -6.61 21.23
CA GLY A 771 -3.73 -6.70 20.97
C GLY A 771 -4.46 -5.54 21.60
N TYR A 772 -5.58 -5.17 21.03
CA TYR A 772 -6.43 -4.09 21.54
C TYR A 772 -7.90 -4.42 21.33
N ASP A 773 -8.66 -4.31 22.41
CA ASP A 773 -10.11 -4.34 22.42
C ASP A 773 -10.64 -2.96 22.80
N GLY A 774 -11.16 -2.23 21.83
CA GLY A 774 -11.68 -0.88 22.02
C GLY A 774 -13.04 -0.86 22.70
N VAL A 775 -13.77 -1.98 22.75
CA VAL A 775 -15.05 -2.11 23.47
C VAL A 775 -14.77 -2.05 24.96
N GLU A 776 -13.82 -2.87 25.42
CA GLU A 776 -13.41 -2.95 26.82
C GLU A 776 -12.33 -1.91 27.19
N GLY A 777 -11.70 -1.26 26.19
CA GLY A 777 -10.52 -0.42 26.40
C GLY A 777 -9.32 -1.20 26.90
N ALA A 778 -9.20 -2.48 26.51
CA ALA A 778 -8.17 -3.39 26.97
C ALA A 778 -7.03 -3.49 25.97
N MET A 779 -5.81 -3.20 26.42
CA MET A 779 -4.58 -3.31 25.61
C MET A 779 -3.69 -4.40 26.19
N ARG A 780 -3.03 -5.16 25.32
CA ARG A 780 -2.11 -6.23 25.74
C ARG A 780 -0.80 -6.19 24.97
N PHE A 781 0.26 -6.65 25.62
CA PHE A 781 1.57 -6.94 25.04
C PHE A 781 2.10 -8.28 25.59
N ALA A 782 2.99 -8.92 24.84
CA ALA A 782 3.76 -10.04 25.36
C ALA A 782 4.67 -9.58 26.53
N ASP A 783 5.07 -10.51 27.41
CA ASP A 783 6.02 -10.26 28.50
C ASP A 783 7.47 -10.17 27.94
N LYS A 784 7.71 -9.15 27.11
CA LYS A 784 8.97 -8.89 26.40
C LYS A 784 9.42 -7.45 26.69
N SER A 785 10.57 -7.28 27.40
CA SER A 785 11.15 -5.94 27.56
C SER A 785 11.47 -5.30 26.23
N GLY A 786 11.32 -3.96 26.16
CA GLY A 786 11.68 -3.24 24.95
C GLY A 786 10.79 -2.05 24.66
N ARG A 787 10.97 -1.47 23.49
CA ARG A 787 10.15 -0.38 22.95
C ARG A 787 9.27 -0.90 21.80
N HIS A 788 8.02 -1.14 22.10
CA HIS A 788 7.04 -1.69 21.17
C HIS A 788 6.29 -0.56 20.47
N PHE A 789 6.15 -0.66 19.16
CA PHE A 789 5.25 0.17 18.38
C PHE A 789 3.87 -0.48 18.34
N TRP A 790 2.81 0.32 18.43
CA TRP A 790 1.43 -0.16 18.41
C TRP A 790 0.51 0.76 17.59
N THR A 791 -0.54 0.17 17.01
CA THR A 791 -1.58 0.88 16.26
C THR A 791 -2.94 0.21 16.43
N THR A 792 -4.00 1.02 16.48
CA THR A 792 -5.40 0.57 16.60
C THR A 792 -6.28 1.03 15.45
N GLY A 793 -5.70 1.61 14.39
CA GLY A 793 -6.48 2.24 13.33
C GLY A 793 -7.14 3.56 13.70
N GLY A 794 -7.33 3.83 15.00
CA GLY A 794 -7.82 5.09 15.57
C GLY A 794 -6.75 5.87 16.32
N ALA A 795 -5.67 5.19 16.69
CA ALA A 795 -4.51 5.75 17.37
C ALA A 795 -3.25 4.93 17.07
N TRP A 796 -2.10 5.53 17.33
CA TRP A 796 -0.81 4.84 17.30
C TRP A 796 0.14 5.43 18.36
N GLY A 797 1.14 4.65 18.74
CA GLY A 797 2.13 5.11 19.71
C GLY A 797 3.22 4.09 19.98
N THR A 798 3.89 4.28 21.12
CA THR A 798 4.92 3.36 21.60
C THR A 798 4.63 2.95 23.04
N CYS A 799 4.97 1.71 23.38
CA CYS A 799 4.96 1.22 24.75
C CYS A 799 6.38 0.78 25.10
N ARG A 800 6.99 1.37 26.13
CA ARG A 800 8.26 0.92 26.65
C ARG A 800 8.01 0.05 27.86
N LEU A 801 8.37 -1.23 27.74
CA LEU A 801 8.31 -2.20 28.82
C LEU A 801 9.72 -2.41 29.42
N ARG A 802 9.80 -2.35 30.74
CA ARG A 802 11.00 -2.66 31.52
C ARG A 802 10.63 -3.63 32.62
N HIS A 803 11.37 -4.72 32.72
CA HIS A 803 11.20 -5.64 33.84
C HIS A 803 11.96 -5.12 35.05
N ALA A 804 11.26 -5.08 36.19
CA ALA A 804 11.78 -4.81 37.50
C ALA A 804 11.51 -6.01 38.41
N ARG A 805 12.03 -6.01 39.62
CA ARG A 805 11.82 -7.11 40.57
C ARG A 805 10.32 -7.21 40.94
N GLY A 806 9.66 -8.28 40.50
CA GLY A 806 8.24 -8.54 40.78
C GLY A 806 7.23 -7.74 39.93
N ALA A 807 7.67 -6.90 38.97
CA ALA A 807 6.76 -6.11 38.17
C ALA A 807 7.33 -5.77 36.79
N SER A 808 6.46 -5.44 35.85
CA SER A 808 6.79 -4.81 34.56
C SER A 808 6.35 -3.34 34.60
N GLU A 809 7.29 -2.43 34.38
CA GLU A 809 7.01 -1.00 34.21
C GLU A 809 6.67 -0.72 32.76
N ALA A 810 5.46 -0.27 32.49
CA ALA A 810 5.00 0.13 31.17
C ALA A 810 4.92 1.66 31.06
N THR A 811 5.56 2.22 30.04
CA THR A 811 5.42 3.62 29.67
C THR A 811 4.76 3.70 28.29
N LEU A 812 3.45 3.96 28.28
CA LEU A 812 2.63 4.07 27.07
C LEU A 812 2.59 5.54 26.63
N THR A 813 2.96 5.79 25.37
CA THR A 813 2.94 7.14 24.77
C THR A 813 2.10 7.12 23.50
N VAL A 814 1.13 8.05 23.40
CA VAL A 814 0.32 8.23 22.17
C VAL A 814 1.04 9.16 21.21
N GLY A 815 1.29 8.69 20.00
CA GLY A 815 1.92 9.44 18.92
C GLY A 815 0.93 10.18 18.04
N GLY A 816 -0.22 9.58 17.73
CA GLY A 816 -1.29 10.16 16.91
C GLY A 816 -2.65 9.53 17.23
N GLY A 817 -3.72 10.21 16.87
CA GLY A 817 -5.07 9.77 17.16
C GLY A 817 -5.48 9.88 18.64
N SER A 818 -6.47 9.08 19.05
CA SER A 818 -7.00 9.07 20.41
C SER A 818 -7.19 7.62 20.88
N LEU A 819 -6.61 7.28 22.04
CA LEU A 819 -6.66 5.95 22.63
C LEU A 819 -7.56 5.95 23.87
N TYR A 820 -8.62 5.15 23.87
CA TYR A 820 -9.39 4.82 25.06
C TYR A 820 -8.71 3.63 25.76
N LEU A 821 -8.44 3.74 27.07
CA LEU A 821 -7.75 2.71 27.83
C LEU A 821 -8.39 2.53 29.21
N ALA A 822 -8.78 1.30 29.53
CA ALA A 822 -9.29 0.87 30.82
C ALA A 822 -8.34 -0.12 31.52
N SER A 823 -7.60 -0.93 30.74
CA SER A 823 -6.67 -1.91 31.30
C SER A 823 -5.45 -2.13 30.38
N LEU A 824 -4.35 -2.59 30.99
CA LEU A 824 -3.13 -3.01 30.30
C LEU A 824 -2.71 -4.38 30.80
N ALA A 825 -2.54 -5.33 29.88
CA ALA A 825 -1.97 -6.63 30.13
C ALA A 825 -0.53 -6.75 29.62
N VAL A 826 0.34 -7.39 30.38
CA VAL A 826 1.70 -7.77 29.98
C VAL A 826 1.86 -9.26 30.29
N GLY A 827 1.99 -10.08 29.24
CA GLY A 827 1.88 -11.53 29.38
C GLY A 827 0.49 -11.94 29.88
N ARG A 828 0.43 -12.63 31.01
CA ARG A 828 -0.80 -13.05 31.68
C ARG A 828 -1.31 -12.07 32.73
N SER A 829 -0.49 -11.15 33.15
CA SER A 829 -0.81 -10.20 34.22
C SER A 829 -1.52 -8.97 33.69
N VAL A 830 -2.54 -8.52 34.40
CA VAL A 830 -3.39 -7.37 34.02
C VAL A 830 -3.35 -6.30 35.09
N THR A 831 -3.28 -5.05 34.69
CA THR A 831 -3.52 -3.88 35.56
C THR A 831 -4.71 -3.10 35.02
N THR A 832 -5.75 -2.97 35.82
CA THR A 832 -6.93 -2.16 35.51
C THR A 832 -6.75 -0.77 36.08
N LEU A 833 -7.09 0.26 35.30
CA LEU A 833 -7.06 1.64 35.76
C LEU A 833 -8.25 1.90 36.71
N ALA A 834 -8.03 2.68 37.75
CA ALA A 834 -9.10 3.11 38.65
C ALA A 834 -10.27 3.82 37.94
N ARG A 835 -9.97 4.48 36.83
CA ARG A 835 -10.96 5.05 35.88
C ARG A 835 -10.40 4.94 34.45
N PRO A 836 -11.22 4.54 33.46
CA PRO A 836 -10.79 4.56 32.07
C PRO A 836 -10.31 5.94 31.64
N ARG A 837 -9.35 6.01 30.72
CA ARG A 837 -8.76 7.25 30.22
C ARG A 837 -8.76 7.31 28.71
N THR A 838 -9.01 8.50 28.18
CA THR A 838 -8.77 8.81 26.76
C THR A 838 -7.46 9.60 26.65
N LEU A 839 -6.45 8.97 26.04
CA LEU A 839 -5.13 9.57 25.86
C LEU A 839 -5.04 10.19 24.45
N ARG A 840 -4.46 11.41 24.38
CA ARG A 840 -4.30 12.20 23.15
C ARG A 840 -2.82 12.26 22.73
N PRO A 841 -2.50 12.69 21.49
CA PRO A 841 -1.13 12.79 21.00
C PRO A 841 -0.20 13.59 21.94
N GLY A 842 0.94 13.00 22.27
CA GLY A 842 1.95 13.55 23.18
C GLY A 842 1.72 13.19 24.65
N GLN A 843 0.57 12.64 25.02
CA GLN A 843 0.34 12.17 26.39
C GLN A 843 1.02 10.84 26.66
N THR A 844 1.51 10.71 27.87
CA THR A 844 2.19 9.49 28.36
C THR A 844 1.51 9.00 29.63
N LEU A 845 1.30 7.69 29.72
CA LEU A 845 0.81 7.00 30.92
C LEU A 845 1.86 6.00 31.39
N ARG A 846 2.15 6.01 32.67
CA ARG A 846 3.02 5.03 33.33
C ARG A 846 2.17 4.09 34.18
N LEU A 847 2.40 2.80 34.03
CA LEU A 847 1.70 1.74 34.73
C LEU A 847 2.71 0.71 35.25
N THR A 848 2.42 0.15 36.40
CA THR A 848 3.12 -0.99 36.95
C THR A 848 2.21 -2.20 36.83
N VAL A 849 2.64 -3.22 36.10
CA VAL A 849 1.91 -4.49 35.94
C VAL A 849 2.63 -5.54 36.80
N PRO A 850 1.97 -6.17 37.77
CA PRO A 850 2.59 -7.25 38.54
C PRO A 850 3.13 -8.34 37.63
N ARG A 851 4.23 -8.97 37.97
CA ARG A 851 4.71 -10.19 37.29
C ARG A 851 4.42 -11.39 38.17
N GLU A 852 3.77 -12.39 37.59
CA GLU A 852 3.72 -13.69 38.27
C GLU A 852 5.16 -14.18 38.46
N SER A 853 5.55 -14.47 39.68
CA SER A 853 6.80 -15.16 39.98
C SER A 853 6.75 -16.49 39.27
N GLY A 854 7.58 -16.66 38.22
CA GLY A 854 7.67 -17.93 37.50
C GLY A 854 7.97 -19.07 38.48
N ARG A 855 7.07 -20.02 38.56
CA ARG A 855 7.32 -21.35 39.09
C ARG A 855 7.87 -22.24 37.99
#